data_f27911dabf55ec04462cb5432b3cbbd3
#
_entry.id   f27911dabf55ec04462cb5432b3cbbd3
#
_cell.length_a   1.000
_cell.length_b   1.000
_cell.length_c   1.000
_cell.angle_alpha   90.00
_cell.angle_beta   90.00
_cell.angle_gamma   90.00
#
_symmetry.space_group_name_H-M   'P 1'
#
loop_
_entity.id
_entity.type
_entity.pdbx_description
1 polymer ?
#
loop_
_entity_poly.entity_id
_entity_poly.type
_entity_poly.pdbx_seq_one_letter_code
_entity_poly.pdbx_strand_id
1 'polypeptide(L)'
;MCWSYGLSGNVVREDSRDSGSSLTLRDAQGRVSLSRTGNDVIKHYRYQAATLPGRLLAIELQPSPNAASVVAERFVWGASEAEARSANVAGQLIRHYDGAGLQRVESQSVHGAVIRQGRQLRRDKRLSGWPGDVESSWRESLADDVLTSGATLDAYGQPLLKVDVGGHRQRYRYDVSGQFAAGWLQLAGAAEQPVVKAVQYGADGQLLCQIQGNDVISRYRYEPGSQRLQAASISRPAGHPSGARTLQDLQYRYDPVGNVLAVVDDVQATRYWRNVRVAPESTFSYDTLYRLTKATGREMARRVAGRGRLPATVPQSLDTATYTQYTRTYSYDIGDNLIGMRHQAAASGNDFTLCMTVARASNRAVISDMCADPEQVDDCFLAAGQQKRLPEGQVLSWGMGGDLEEVGHSGAALWEWYRYGGEHQRRVKVSTAREGDLTCEQTTLYLPDIELRSTHRAGRLTEQWEVLNIASPGPVQVTAFHWQVGEPQGLQSSRLRYSHCNQIGSVGLELDADGQIVSQEEYYPFGTTALYAARTDIESSYKTLRYSGKERDASGLYYYGYRYYQPWAARWLSADPSGAADGLNLYRMVHNNPVTLHDPNGLQPPPPPPMPGMASAPPPPPPPPGMSAAVPVMPPPPPPPGSGLSGPPPPPPLGGASSSAGAAPRKKWVIKEDPALHKQQGGDYPYYSSMTIALQKNNVGHYSDIPDPEGFLKTWKAVADAMKPSPQHIDLEKLAEIQATLTRMDKEWSGYNKANVSETFRGDTPAVLGSYPWLANFVEQTHASDTAMEQRLDLDMDSPIIMSTAKDPLMDYVKPKNILWHLTLDEGHAGVSEGLYASEGEVTFPLYNRMRIESVASIPQGQAYQGNAERFGTAHRYVIKATMRPRG
;
A
#
# COMPACT_ATOMS: atom_id res chain seq x y z
N MET A 1 5.39 22.55 -4.04
CA MET A 1 4.89 21.86 -5.24
C MET A 1 3.81 22.72 -5.89
N CYS A 2 3.81 22.88 -7.22
CA CYS A 2 2.82 23.69 -7.95
C CYS A 2 2.28 22.89 -9.13
N TRP A 3 0.98 22.98 -9.41
CA TRP A 3 0.35 22.31 -10.53
C TRP A 3 -0.32 23.29 -11.47
N SER A 4 -0.20 23.05 -12.78
CA SER A 4 -0.93 23.76 -13.82
C SER A 4 -1.89 22.79 -14.49
N TYR A 5 -3.13 23.21 -14.66
CA TYR A 5 -4.20 22.37 -15.17
C TYR A 5 -4.56 22.78 -16.59
N GLY A 6 -4.93 21.82 -17.42
CA GLY A 6 -5.53 22.05 -18.73
C GLY A 6 -7.02 22.40 -18.61
N LEU A 7 -7.64 22.75 -19.74
CA LEU A 7 -9.07 23.07 -19.82
C LEU A 7 -9.98 21.89 -19.42
N SER A 8 -9.46 20.66 -19.50
CA SER A 8 -10.16 19.43 -19.08
C SER A 8 -10.03 19.14 -17.58
N GLY A 9 -9.36 20.02 -16.79
CA GLY A 9 -9.12 19.79 -15.37
C GLY A 9 -7.96 18.85 -15.05
N ASN A 10 -7.33 18.23 -16.03
CA ASN A 10 -6.17 17.36 -15.81
C ASN A 10 -4.91 18.18 -15.54
N VAL A 11 -4.04 17.67 -14.65
CA VAL A 11 -2.70 18.25 -14.45
C VAL A 11 -1.91 18.10 -15.75
N VAL A 12 -1.43 19.22 -16.28
CA VAL A 12 -0.57 19.29 -17.46
C VAL A 12 0.88 19.48 -17.06
N ARG A 13 1.14 20.28 -16.02
CA ARG A 13 2.48 20.53 -15.51
C ARG A 13 2.51 20.47 -14.01
N GLU A 14 3.55 19.84 -13.50
CA GLU A 14 3.88 19.79 -12.08
C GLU A 14 5.29 20.31 -11.88
N ASP A 15 5.45 21.31 -11.00
CA ASP A 15 6.72 21.85 -10.61
C ASP A 15 7.02 21.49 -9.14
N SER A 16 7.97 20.60 -8.93
CA SER A 16 8.45 20.16 -7.62
C SER A 16 9.90 20.58 -7.40
N ARG A 17 10.24 21.04 -6.20
CA ARG A 17 11.64 21.29 -5.84
C ARG A 17 12.42 19.97 -5.68
N ASP A 18 11.74 18.90 -5.32
CA ASP A 18 12.35 17.58 -5.11
C ASP A 18 12.57 16.81 -6.41
N SER A 19 11.56 16.75 -7.31
CA SER A 19 11.58 15.95 -8.54
C SER A 19 11.70 16.77 -9.84
N GLY A 20 11.85 18.09 -9.73
CA GLY A 20 11.94 18.96 -10.90
C GLY A 20 10.58 19.27 -11.52
N SER A 21 10.60 19.72 -12.79
CA SER A 21 9.38 20.05 -13.55
C SER A 21 9.01 18.90 -14.47
N SER A 22 7.78 18.42 -14.38
CA SER A 22 7.22 17.43 -15.30
C SER A 22 6.07 18.01 -16.12
N LEU A 23 5.88 17.51 -17.33
CA LEU A 23 4.80 17.88 -18.24
C LEU A 23 4.13 16.61 -18.75
N THR A 24 2.80 16.61 -18.81
CA THR A 24 2.03 15.50 -19.39
C THR A 24 0.95 16.05 -20.32
N LEU A 25 1.03 15.69 -21.59
CA LEU A 25 0.03 16.03 -22.58
C LEU A 25 -0.83 14.81 -22.91
N ARG A 26 -2.11 15.08 -23.09
CA ARG A 26 -3.09 14.04 -23.43
C ARG A 26 -3.72 14.33 -24.80
N ASP A 27 -4.12 13.29 -25.49
CA ASP A 27 -4.86 13.38 -26.73
C ASP A 27 -6.36 13.67 -26.47
N ALA A 28 -7.13 13.80 -27.54
CA ALA A 28 -8.57 14.07 -27.47
C ALA A 28 -9.38 12.95 -26.77
N GLN A 29 -8.80 11.76 -26.60
CA GLN A 29 -9.41 10.62 -25.88
C GLN A 29 -8.95 10.56 -24.41
N GLY A 30 -8.18 11.55 -23.94
CA GLY A 30 -7.65 11.60 -22.58
C GLY A 30 -6.42 10.74 -22.34
N ARG A 31 -5.88 10.03 -23.37
CA ARG A 31 -4.69 9.18 -23.22
C ARG A 31 -3.43 10.04 -23.21
N VAL A 32 -2.42 9.63 -22.45
CA VAL A 32 -1.13 10.33 -22.44
C VAL A 32 -0.46 10.17 -23.80
N SER A 33 -0.23 11.27 -24.52
CA SER A 33 0.47 11.28 -25.80
C SER A 33 1.94 11.64 -25.68
N LEU A 34 2.29 12.46 -24.69
CA LEU A 34 3.64 12.89 -24.39
C LEU A 34 3.77 13.16 -22.91
N SER A 35 4.91 12.76 -22.34
CA SER A 35 5.32 13.24 -21.01
C SER A 35 6.80 13.65 -21.03
N ARG A 36 7.16 14.66 -20.21
CA ARG A 36 8.54 15.14 -20.02
C ARG A 36 8.85 15.09 -18.54
N THR A 37 10.00 14.54 -18.20
CA THR A 37 10.47 14.43 -16.81
C THR A 37 11.33 15.63 -16.42
N GLY A 38 11.65 15.77 -15.12
CA GLY A 38 12.56 16.79 -14.60
C GLY A 38 13.98 16.73 -15.20
N ASN A 39 14.39 15.59 -15.73
CA ASN A 39 15.67 15.40 -16.45
C ASN A 39 15.56 15.71 -17.95
N ASP A 40 14.50 16.35 -18.40
CA ASP A 40 14.23 16.69 -19.80
C ASP A 40 14.03 15.50 -20.74
N VAL A 41 13.90 14.28 -20.20
CA VAL A 41 13.57 13.10 -21.00
C VAL A 41 12.12 13.17 -21.43
N ILE A 42 11.90 13.07 -22.75
CA ILE A 42 10.56 13.09 -23.35
C ILE A 42 10.15 11.65 -23.67
N LYS A 43 8.96 11.25 -23.20
CA LYS A 43 8.32 9.98 -23.55
C LYS A 43 7.21 10.24 -24.52
N HIS A 44 7.26 9.63 -25.71
CA HIS A 44 6.19 9.65 -26.70
C HIS A 44 5.43 8.33 -26.68
N TYR A 45 4.10 8.39 -26.63
CA TYR A 45 3.24 7.22 -26.60
C TYR A 45 2.58 7.06 -27.96
N ARG A 46 2.88 5.97 -28.66
CA ARG A 46 2.28 5.66 -29.97
C ARG A 46 1.11 4.71 -29.80
N TYR A 47 -0.04 5.11 -30.28
CA TYR A 47 -1.28 4.34 -30.23
C TYR A 47 -1.69 3.85 -31.63
N GLN A 48 -2.60 2.87 -31.66
CA GLN A 48 -3.30 2.47 -32.88
C GLN A 48 -4.02 3.67 -33.51
N ALA A 49 -4.26 3.58 -34.83
CA ALA A 49 -5.02 4.58 -35.57
C ALA A 49 -6.42 4.79 -34.95
N ALA A 50 -6.99 5.98 -35.10
CA ALA A 50 -8.26 6.39 -34.49
C ALA A 50 -9.46 5.50 -34.86
N THR A 51 -9.37 4.74 -35.95
CA THR A 51 -10.38 3.78 -36.41
C THR A 51 -10.32 2.42 -35.72
N LEU A 52 -9.30 2.21 -34.87
CA LEU A 52 -9.06 0.97 -34.11
C LEU A 52 -9.29 1.21 -32.60
N PRO A 53 -9.23 0.18 -31.76
CA PRO A 53 -9.48 0.30 -30.31
C PRO A 53 -8.57 1.27 -29.55
N GLY A 54 -7.57 1.89 -30.20
CA GLY A 54 -6.71 2.90 -29.60
C GLY A 54 -5.67 2.34 -28.61
N ARG A 55 -5.22 1.10 -28.82
CA ARG A 55 -4.24 0.43 -27.95
C ARG A 55 -2.84 1.00 -28.13
N LEU A 56 -2.03 1.01 -27.04
CA LEU A 56 -0.65 1.43 -27.08
C LEU A 56 0.18 0.44 -27.91
N LEU A 57 1.00 0.98 -28.83
CA LEU A 57 1.87 0.20 -29.71
C LEU A 57 3.36 0.33 -29.36
N ALA A 58 3.79 1.51 -28.91
CA ALA A 58 5.18 1.76 -28.55
C ALA A 58 5.32 2.92 -27.57
N ILE A 59 6.40 2.90 -26.80
CA ILE A 59 6.89 4.03 -26.02
C ILE A 59 8.29 4.37 -26.53
N GLU A 60 8.46 5.63 -26.92
CA GLU A 60 9.73 6.18 -27.36
C GLU A 60 10.29 7.12 -26.30
N LEU A 61 11.58 7.00 -26.05
CA LEU A 61 12.31 7.87 -25.16
C LEU A 61 13.25 8.77 -25.95
N GLN A 62 13.19 10.06 -25.69
CA GLN A 62 14.05 11.07 -26.25
C GLN A 62 14.84 11.72 -25.11
N PRO A 63 16.17 11.56 -25.05
CA PRO A 63 17.00 12.02 -23.93
C PRO A 63 16.96 13.53 -23.68
N SER A 64 16.70 14.30 -24.75
CA SER A 64 16.52 15.76 -24.69
C SER A 64 15.74 16.22 -25.92
N PRO A 65 15.17 17.42 -25.95
CA PRO A 65 14.35 17.91 -27.07
C PRO A 65 15.01 17.85 -28.46
N ASN A 66 16.34 17.87 -28.52
CA ASN A 66 17.11 17.87 -29.78
C ASN A 66 17.81 16.54 -30.08
N ALA A 67 17.68 15.54 -29.22
CA ALA A 67 18.28 14.22 -29.42
C ALA A 67 17.37 13.31 -30.25
N ALA A 68 17.97 12.28 -30.87
CA ALA A 68 17.19 11.24 -31.54
C ALA A 68 16.40 10.41 -30.48
N SER A 69 15.16 10.07 -30.79
CA SER A 69 14.35 9.17 -29.98
C SER A 69 14.76 7.71 -30.20
N VAL A 70 14.60 6.89 -29.17
CA VAL A 70 14.76 5.44 -29.23
C VAL A 70 13.48 4.77 -28.80
N VAL A 71 13.08 3.70 -29.47
CA VAL A 71 11.90 2.93 -29.07
C VAL A 71 12.29 2.05 -27.89
N ALA A 72 11.84 2.40 -26.70
CA ALA A 72 12.15 1.67 -25.48
C ALA A 72 11.27 0.44 -25.30
N GLU A 73 9.99 0.54 -25.70
CA GLU A 73 9.02 -0.52 -25.51
C GLU A 73 8.13 -0.71 -26.75
N ARG A 74 7.75 -1.96 -27.01
CA ARG A 74 6.81 -2.34 -28.07
C ARG A 74 5.72 -3.26 -27.52
N PHE A 75 4.50 -3.07 -27.98
CA PHE A 75 3.31 -3.78 -27.50
C PHE A 75 2.61 -4.47 -28.68
N VAL A 76 2.39 -5.77 -28.56
CA VAL A 76 1.70 -6.58 -29.56
C VAL A 76 0.45 -7.18 -28.95
N TRP A 77 -0.68 -6.95 -29.58
CA TRP A 77 -2.00 -7.33 -29.07
C TRP A 77 -2.53 -8.55 -29.83
N GLY A 78 -3.22 -9.43 -29.14
CA GLY A 78 -3.84 -10.62 -29.72
C GLY A 78 -4.86 -10.25 -30.78
N ALA A 79 -4.75 -10.86 -31.95
CA ALA A 79 -5.72 -10.72 -33.03
C ALA A 79 -7.01 -11.52 -32.70
N SER A 80 -8.04 -11.38 -33.53
CA SER A 80 -9.34 -12.07 -33.37
C SER A 80 -9.37 -13.48 -33.96
N GLU A 81 -8.22 -14.07 -34.21
CA GLU A 81 -8.07 -15.41 -34.79
C GLU A 81 -8.53 -16.52 -33.83
N ALA A 82 -8.85 -17.70 -34.38
CA ALA A 82 -9.36 -18.82 -33.61
C ALA A 82 -8.40 -19.27 -32.50
N GLU A 83 -7.09 -19.27 -32.78
CA GLU A 83 -6.04 -19.62 -31.82
C GLU A 83 -5.98 -18.63 -30.64
N ALA A 84 -6.02 -17.33 -30.91
CA ALA A 84 -6.04 -16.32 -29.88
C ALA A 84 -7.31 -16.39 -29.02
N ARG A 85 -8.45 -16.75 -29.61
CA ARG A 85 -9.71 -16.95 -28.88
C ARG A 85 -9.67 -18.21 -28.02
N SER A 86 -9.13 -19.31 -28.55
CA SER A 86 -9.01 -20.57 -27.79
C SER A 86 -8.06 -20.48 -26.60
N ALA A 87 -7.04 -19.63 -26.70
CA ALA A 87 -6.11 -19.30 -25.62
C ALA A 87 -6.62 -18.16 -24.71
N ASN A 88 -7.80 -17.60 -24.99
CA ASN A 88 -8.40 -16.46 -24.28
C ASN A 88 -7.52 -15.21 -24.25
N VAL A 89 -6.73 -14.97 -25.31
CA VAL A 89 -5.82 -13.81 -25.41
C VAL A 89 -6.21 -12.86 -26.56
N ALA A 90 -7.35 -13.09 -27.22
CA ALA A 90 -7.85 -12.21 -28.25
C ALA A 90 -8.11 -10.80 -27.66
N GLY A 91 -7.47 -9.79 -28.26
CA GLY A 91 -7.56 -8.42 -27.78
C GLY A 91 -6.74 -8.09 -26.53
N GLN A 92 -6.08 -9.04 -25.95
CA GLN A 92 -5.17 -8.85 -24.80
C GLN A 92 -3.75 -8.51 -25.27
N LEU A 93 -2.92 -7.95 -24.36
CA LEU A 93 -1.50 -7.77 -24.59
C LEU A 93 -0.81 -9.14 -24.56
N ILE A 94 -0.31 -9.61 -25.70
CA ILE A 94 0.29 -10.94 -25.81
C ILE A 94 1.80 -10.94 -25.85
N ARG A 95 2.41 -9.83 -26.31
CA ARG A 95 3.88 -9.69 -26.32
C ARG A 95 4.25 -8.26 -25.98
N HIS A 96 5.09 -8.12 -24.98
CA HIS A 96 5.64 -6.86 -24.51
C HIS A 96 7.17 -6.94 -24.62
N TYR A 97 7.73 -6.16 -25.52
CA TYR A 97 9.16 -5.97 -25.68
C TYR A 97 9.59 -4.80 -24.82
N ASP A 98 10.33 -5.06 -23.76
CA ASP A 98 10.76 -4.08 -22.75
C ASP A 98 12.28 -3.98 -22.62
N GLY A 99 12.79 -3.22 -21.63
CA GLY A 99 14.21 -3.02 -21.41
C GLY A 99 15.00 -4.32 -21.13
N ALA A 100 14.38 -5.35 -20.60
CA ALA A 100 15.01 -6.63 -20.28
C ALA A 100 14.81 -7.70 -21.36
N GLY A 101 13.87 -7.50 -22.32
CA GLY A 101 13.61 -8.45 -23.40
C GLY A 101 12.15 -8.56 -23.78
N LEU A 102 11.70 -9.77 -24.08
CA LEU A 102 10.31 -10.09 -24.43
C LEU A 102 9.61 -10.82 -23.30
N GLN A 103 8.49 -10.29 -22.85
CA GLN A 103 7.48 -11.00 -22.08
C GLN A 103 6.35 -11.39 -23.02
N ARG A 104 5.95 -12.66 -23.02
CA ARG A 104 4.82 -13.15 -23.79
C ARG A 104 3.80 -13.85 -22.91
N VAL A 105 2.53 -13.63 -23.18
CA VAL A 105 1.40 -14.33 -22.58
C VAL A 105 0.86 -15.29 -23.62
N GLU A 106 0.87 -16.60 -23.30
CA GLU A 106 0.46 -17.65 -24.21
C GLU A 106 -1.00 -18.01 -24.01
N SER A 107 -1.49 -18.01 -22.76
CA SER A 107 -2.89 -18.28 -22.45
C SER A 107 -3.32 -17.63 -21.15
N GLN A 108 -4.61 -17.31 -21.07
CA GLN A 108 -5.26 -16.73 -19.89
C GLN A 108 -6.52 -17.51 -19.51
N SER A 109 -6.90 -17.45 -18.23
CA SER A 109 -8.18 -17.95 -17.75
C SER A 109 -9.33 -17.04 -18.22
N VAL A 110 -10.57 -17.48 -18.03
CA VAL A 110 -11.76 -16.65 -18.29
C VAL A 110 -11.82 -15.37 -17.46
N HIS A 111 -11.12 -15.33 -16.34
CA HIS A 111 -10.99 -14.16 -15.46
C HIS A 111 -9.78 -13.28 -15.81
N GLY A 112 -9.05 -13.59 -16.89
CA GLY A 112 -7.87 -12.84 -17.33
C GLY A 112 -6.57 -13.17 -16.59
N ALA A 113 -6.57 -14.13 -15.66
CA ALA A 113 -5.34 -14.58 -15.00
C ALA A 113 -4.45 -15.36 -15.98
N VAL A 114 -3.14 -15.10 -15.98
CA VAL A 114 -2.18 -15.74 -16.86
C VAL A 114 -2.01 -17.20 -16.46
N ILE A 115 -2.31 -18.13 -17.41
CA ILE A 115 -2.12 -19.56 -17.24
C ILE A 115 -0.74 -19.98 -17.73
N ARG A 116 -0.28 -19.41 -18.85
CA ARG A 116 1.04 -19.72 -19.42
C ARG A 116 1.70 -18.48 -19.98
N GLN A 117 2.96 -18.27 -19.62
CA GLN A 117 3.75 -17.14 -20.06
C GLN A 117 5.20 -17.56 -20.32
N GLY A 118 5.89 -16.73 -21.11
CA GLY A 118 7.31 -16.92 -21.40
C GLY A 118 8.09 -15.62 -21.32
N ARG A 119 9.36 -15.73 -20.98
CA ARG A 119 10.33 -14.64 -20.98
C ARG A 119 11.52 -15.00 -21.86
N GLN A 120 11.94 -14.07 -22.73
CA GLN A 120 13.22 -14.11 -23.43
C GLN A 120 14.02 -12.87 -23.11
N LEU A 121 15.28 -13.04 -22.78
CA LEU A 121 16.15 -11.90 -22.44
C LEU A 121 16.73 -11.28 -23.71
N ARG A 122 17.19 -10.03 -23.61
CA ARG A 122 17.97 -9.40 -24.66
C ARG A 122 19.40 -9.95 -24.65
N ARG A 123 19.98 -10.11 -25.87
CA ARG A 123 21.40 -10.49 -26.04
C ARG A 123 22.32 -9.34 -25.61
N ASP A 124 21.94 -8.09 -25.92
CA ASP A 124 22.76 -6.92 -25.67
C ASP A 124 22.73 -6.50 -24.21
N LYS A 125 23.91 -6.21 -23.66
CA LYS A 125 24.06 -5.66 -22.29
C LYS A 125 23.72 -4.18 -22.21
N ARG A 126 23.64 -3.44 -23.32
CA ARG A 126 23.29 -2.01 -23.37
C ARG A 126 21.92 -1.79 -24.02
N LEU A 127 21.17 -0.82 -23.50
CA LEU A 127 19.87 -0.42 -24.03
C LEU A 127 20.06 0.34 -25.35
N SER A 128 19.86 -0.33 -26.48
CA SER A 128 19.93 0.26 -27.83
C SER A 128 18.56 0.61 -28.43
N GLY A 129 17.48 0.42 -27.69
CA GLY A 129 16.10 0.49 -28.21
C GLY A 129 15.72 -0.72 -29.06
N TRP A 130 14.48 -0.76 -29.55
CA TRP A 130 13.95 -1.81 -30.42
C TRP A 130 13.99 -1.33 -31.88
N PRO A 131 14.80 -1.95 -32.76
CA PRO A 131 15.04 -1.43 -34.10
C PRO A 131 13.86 -1.67 -35.05
N GLY A 132 13.61 -0.75 -35.96
CA GLY A 132 12.63 -0.89 -37.03
C GLY A 132 11.19 -1.02 -36.55
N ASP A 133 10.27 -1.25 -37.50
CA ASP A 133 8.82 -1.36 -37.21
C ASP A 133 8.27 -2.77 -37.41
N VAL A 134 9.12 -3.74 -37.76
CA VAL A 134 8.73 -5.12 -38.03
C VAL A 134 9.20 -6.01 -36.90
N GLU A 135 8.31 -6.85 -36.41
CA GLU A 135 8.57 -7.70 -35.22
C GLU A 135 9.75 -8.68 -35.42
N SER A 136 10.04 -9.13 -36.65
CA SER A 136 11.18 -9.98 -36.92
C SER A 136 12.52 -9.36 -36.53
N SER A 137 12.68 -8.05 -36.76
CA SER A 137 13.92 -7.33 -36.38
C SER A 137 14.07 -7.18 -34.87
N TRP A 138 12.96 -7.14 -34.09
CA TRP A 138 13.04 -7.11 -32.63
C TRP A 138 13.48 -8.45 -32.07
N ARG A 139 12.99 -9.56 -32.68
CA ARG A 139 13.32 -10.92 -32.26
C ARG A 139 14.81 -11.27 -32.44
N GLU A 140 15.49 -10.66 -33.42
CA GLU A 140 16.93 -10.85 -33.62
C GLU A 140 17.77 -10.34 -32.42
N SER A 141 17.23 -9.39 -31.65
CA SER A 141 17.88 -8.87 -30.44
C SER A 141 17.68 -9.74 -29.20
N LEU A 142 16.90 -10.83 -29.30
CA LEU A 142 16.60 -11.72 -28.17
C LEU A 142 17.58 -12.90 -28.11
N ALA A 143 17.86 -13.36 -26.88
CA ALA A 143 18.55 -14.63 -26.65
C ALA A 143 17.70 -15.80 -27.14
N ASP A 144 18.34 -16.97 -27.36
CA ASP A 144 17.64 -18.13 -27.91
C ASP A 144 16.74 -18.83 -26.87
N ASP A 145 17.12 -18.75 -25.59
CA ASP A 145 16.41 -19.40 -24.50
C ASP A 145 15.06 -18.73 -24.20
N VAL A 146 14.00 -19.53 -24.19
CA VAL A 146 12.65 -19.12 -23.78
C VAL A 146 12.33 -19.73 -22.43
N LEU A 147 12.24 -18.88 -21.42
CA LEU A 147 11.96 -19.26 -20.05
C LEU A 147 10.43 -19.27 -19.84
N THR A 148 9.82 -20.45 -19.79
CA THR A 148 8.35 -20.60 -19.74
C THR A 148 7.89 -21.04 -18.36
N SER A 149 6.85 -20.40 -17.84
CA SER A 149 6.16 -20.79 -16.61
C SER A 149 4.66 -20.93 -16.83
N GLY A 150 3.99 -21.69 -15.96
CA GLY A 150 2.56 -21.93 -16.07
C GLY A 150 1.87 -22.17 -14.73
N ALA A 151 0.54 -22.08 -14.73
CA ALA A 151 -0.29 -22.35 -13.58
C ALA A 151 -1.58 -23.09 -13.95
N THR A 152 -2.08 -23.92 -13.04
CA THR A 152 -3.45 -24.44 -13.06
C THR A 152 -4.23 -23.71 -11.96
N LEU A 153 -5.38 -23.16 -12.31
CA LEU A 153 -6.18 -22.35 -11.42
C LEU A 153 -7.50 -23.08 -11.10
N ASP A 154 -8.08 -22.76 -9.96
CA ASP A 154 -9.46 -23.14 -9.64
C ASP A 154 -10.49 -22.21 -10.32
N ALA A 155 -11.78 -22.45 -10.05
CA ALA A 155 -12.87 -21.65 -10.61
C ALA A 155 -12.88 -20.18 -10.12
N TYR A 156 -12.21 -19.87 -9.03
CA TYR A 156 -12.08 -18.51 -8.48
C TYR A 156 -10.79 -17.81 -8.96
N GLY A 157 -9.97 -18.48 -9.76
CA GLY A 157 -8.70 -17.96 -10.25
C GLY A 157 -7.53 -18.16 -9.28
N GLN A 158 -7.70 -18.91 -8.20
CA GLN A 158 -6.62 -19.23 -7.28
C GLN A 158 -5.72 -20.34 -7.83
N PRO A 159 -4.38 -20.24 -7.70
CA PRO A 159 -3.48 -21.26 -8.21
C PRO A 159 -3.56 -22.56 -7.40
N LEU A 160 -3.89 -23.66 -8.06
CA LEU A 160 -3.80 -25.02 -7.50
C LEU A 160 -2.42 -25.63 -7.71
N LEU A 161 -1.81 -25.33 -8.86
CA LEU A 161 -0.48 -25.78 -9.23
C LEU A 161 0.22 -24.67 -10.01
N LYS A 162 1.47 -24.39 -9.66
CA LYS A 162 2.39 -23.57 -10.45
C LYS A 162 3.56 -24.41 -10.91
N VAL A 163 4.03 -24.14 -12.13
CA VAL A 163 5.25 -24.73 -12.69
C VAL A 163 6.15 -23.60 -13.13
N ASP A 164 7.33 -23.49 -12.56
CA ASP A 164 8.29 -22.46 -12.90
C ASP A 164 9.18 -22.86 -14.11
N VAL A 165 10.12 -21.99 -14.44
CA VAL A 165 11.00 -22.17 -15.61
C VAL A 165 12.04 -23.28 -15.41
N GLY A 166 12.33 -23.69 -14.18
CA GLY A 166 13.18 -24.84 -13.82
C GLY A 166 12.41 -26.16 -13.85
N GLY A 167 11.09 -26.12 -14.09
CA GLY A 167 10.22 -27.30 -14.08
C GLY A 167 9.84 -27.76 -12.67
N HIS A 168 10.13 -26.95 -11.64
CA HIS A 168 9.68 -27.22 -10.28
C HIS A 168 8.19 -26.94 -10.15
N ARG A 169 7.55 -27.66 -9.24
CA ARG A 169 6.10 -27.61 -9.05
C ARG A 169 5.77 -27.16 -7.64
N GLN A 170 4.87 -26.19 -7.52
CA GLN A 170 4.29 -25.75 -6.26
C GLN A 170 2.80 -26.03 -6.28
N ARG A 171 2.31 -26.89 -5.38
CA ARG A 171 0.91 -27.25 -5.26
C ARG A 171 0.29 -26.63 -4.00
N TYR A 172 -0.93 -26.15 -4.14
CA TYR A 172 -1.65 -25.44 -3.08
C TYR A 172 -2.99 -26.08 -2.77
N ARG A 173 -3.42 -25.93 -1.53
CA ARG A 173 -4.76 -26.28 -1.06
C ARG A 173 -5.34 -25.12 -0.28
N TYR A 174 -6.60 -24.87 -0.52
CA TYR A 174 -7.39 -23.85 0.17
C TYR A 174 -8.46 -24.51 1.02
N ASP A 175 -8.94 -23.82 2.05
CA ASP A 175 -10.07 -24.23 2.85
C ASP A 175 -11.41 -23.82 2.19
N VAL A 176 -12.52 -24.10 2.86
CA VAL A 176 -13.87 -23.79 2.35
C VAL A 176 -14.16 -22.30 2.26
N SER A 177 -13.39 -21.47 2.94
CA SER A 177 -13.48 -19.99 2.86
C SER A 177 -12.56 -19.39 1.78
N GLY A 178 -11.81 -20.23 1.07
CA GLY A 178 -10.85 -19.82 0.05
C GLY A 178 -9.50 -19.36 0.62
N GLN A 179 -9.24 -19.57 1.91
CA GLN A 179 -7.97 -19.23 2.52
C GLN A 179 -6.93 -20.34 2.33
N PHE A 180 -5.66 -19.97 2.21
CA PHE A 180 -4.56 -20.90 2.03
C PHE A 180 -4.47 -21.88 3.21
N ALA A 181 -4.56 -23.18 2.96
CA ALA A 181 -4.58 -24.22 4.00
C ALA A 181 -3.31 -25.06 4.05
N ALA A 182 -2.68 -25.36 2.92
CA ALA A 182 -1.45 -26.15 2.85
C ALA A 182 -0.74 -25.95 1.51
N GLY A 183 0.59 -26.19 1.49
CA GLY A 183 1.41 -26.05 0.29
C GLY A 183 2.53 -27.08 0.24
N TRP A 184 2.87 -27.50 -0.98
CA TRP A 184 3.89 -28.49 -1.27
C TRP A 184 4.82 -28.00 -2.37
N LEU A 185 6.07 -28.44 -2.29
CA LEU A 185 7.08 -28.23 -3.32
C LEU A 185 7.54 -29.58 -3.88
N GLN A 186 7.65 -29.65 -5.19
CA GLN A 186 8.35 -30.70 -5.92
C GLN A 186 9.45 -30.08 -6.76
N LEU A 187 10.70 -30.29 -6.39
CA LEU A 187 11.84 -29.94 -7.24
C LEU A 187 11.86 -30.86 -8.47
N ALA A 188 12.39 -30.37 -9.59
CA ALA A 188 12.49 -31.16 -10.81
C ALA A 188 13.29 -32.45 -10.55
N GLY A 189 12.68 -33.59 -10.87
CA GLY A 189 13.27 -34.92 -10.64
C GLY A 189 13.24 -35.41 -9.17
N ALA A 190 12.67 -34.67 -8.24
CA ALA A 190 12.57 -35.05 -6.83
C ALA A 190 11.13 -35.41 -6.42
N ALA A 191 10.98 -36.04 -5.25
CA ALA A 191 9.66 -36.27 -4.66
C ALA A 191 9.03 -34.97 -4.12
N GLU A 192 7.71 -34.92 -4.12
CA GLU A 192 6.96 -33.82 -3.51
C GLU A 192 7.13 -33.85 -1.99
N GLN A 193 7.35 -32.65 -1.40
CA GLN A 193 7.48 -32.49 0.05
C GLN A 193 6.59 -31.35 0.54
N PRO A 194 5.99 -31.46 1.76
CA PRO A 194 5.21 -30.38 2.34
C PRO A 194 6.11 -29.23 2.76
N VAL A 195 5.67 -28.01 2.42
CA VAL A 195 6.31 -26.77 2.86
C VAL A 195 5.48 -26.10 3.96
N VAL A 196 4.16 -26.11 3.82
CA VAL A 196 3.19 -25.73 4.83
C VAL A 196 2.22 -26.89 5.00
N LYS A 197 2.19 -27.49 6.19
CA LYS A 197 1.34 -28.64 6.50
C LYS A 197 -0.08 -28.23 6.85
N ALA A 198 -0.23 -27.17 7.64
CA ALA A 198 -1.54 -26.67 8.08
C ALA A 198 -1.48 -25.21 8.47
N VAL A 199 -2.60 -24.54 8.29
CA VAL A 199 -2.81 -23.14 8.70
C VAL A 199 -4.14 -23.02 9.42
N GLN A 200 -4.18 -22.19 10.46
CA GLN A 200 -5.38 -21.88 11.21
C GLN A 200 -5.57 -20.37 11.25
N TYR A 201 -6.76 -19.92 10.88
CA TYR A 201 -7.17 -18.52 10.91
C TYR A 201 -8.24 -18.29 11.99
N GLY A 202 -8.31 -17.07 12.48
CA GLY A 202 -9.41 -16.57 13.28
C GLY A 202 -10.67 -16.33 12.44
N ALA A 203 -11.79 -16.11 13.10
CA ALA A 203 -13.05 -15.77 12.43
C ALA A 203 -12.98 -14.43 11.66
N ASP A 204 -12.02 -13.58 12.01
CA ASP A 204 -11.68 -12.30 11.37
C ASP A 204 -10.69 -12.44 10.22
N GLY A 205 -10.27 -13.69 9.89
CA GLY A 205 -9.29 -13.98 8.84
C GLY A 205 -7.82 -13.80 9.26
N GLN A 206 -7.53 -13.41 10.51
CA GLN A 206 -6.15 -13.30 10.99
C GLN A 206 -5.49 -14.67 11.15
N LEU A 207 -4.21 -14.74 10.80
CA LEU A 207 -3.41 -15.94 10.96
C LEU A 207 -3.11 -16.20 12.45
N LEU A 208 -3.64 -17.31 12.99
CA LEU A 208 -3.41 -17.69 14.40
C LEU A 208 -2.29 -18.70 14.56
N CYS A 209 -2.20 -19.67 13.64
CA CYS A 209 -1.23 -20.75 13.74
C CYS A 209 -0.86 -21.27 12.36
N GLN A 210 0.42 -21.61 12.21
CA GLN A 210 0.95 -22.26 11.00
C GLN A 210 1.89 -23.38 11.41
N ILE A 211 1.68 -24.57 10.83
CA ILE A 211 2.58 -25.71 10.93
C ILE A 211 3.35 -25.83 9.63
N GLN A 212 4.66 -25.67 9.72
CA GLN A 212 5.56 -25.71 8.59
C GLN A 212 5.93 -27.14 8.18
N GLY A 213 6.56 -27.29 7.02
CA GLY A 213 7.03 -28.60 6.52
C GLY A 213 8.02 -29.28 7.44
N ASN A 214 8.85 -28.52 8.13
CA ASN A 214 9.83 -28.97 9.12
C ASN A 214 9.24 -29.15 10.53
N ASP A 215 7.93 -29.24 10.70
CA ASP A 215 7.21 -29.42 11.96
C ASP A 215 7.38 -28.28 12.98
N VAL A 216 7.98 -27.16 12.58
CA VAL A 216 8.01 -25.96 13.42
C VAL A 216 6.63 -25.29 13.40
N ILE A 217 6.20 -24.83 14.56
CA ILE A 217 4.89 -24.19 14.74
C ILE A 217 5.12 -22.71 15.03
N SER A 218 4.50 -21.86 14.20
CA SER A 218 4.38 -20.42 14.42
C SER A 218 3.00 -20.12 14.96
N ARG A 219 2.90 -19.37 16.06
CA ARG A 219 1.63 -18.93 16.67
C ARG A 219 1.64 -17.43 16.81
N TYR A 220 0.49 -16.84 16.53
CA TYR A 220 0.26 -15.40 16.59
C TYR A 220 -0.88 -15.11 17.53
N ARG A 221 -0.72 -14.13 18.39
CA ARG A 221 -1.74 -13.67 19.31
C ARG A 221 -1.97 -12.18 19.07
N TYR A 222 -3.21 -11.81 18.96
CA TYR A 222 -3.62 -10.45 18.71
C TYR A 222 -4.36 -9.89 19.92
N GLU A 223 -4.26 -8.59 20.11
CA GLU A 223 -4.97 -7.89 21.17
C GLU A 223 -6.46 -7.82 20.81
N PRO A 224 -7.39 -8.30 21.66
CA PRO A 224 -8.82 -8.41 21.29
C PRO A 224 -9.45 -7.07 20.90
N GLY A 225 -9.06 -5.97 21.55
CA GLY A 225 -9.65 -4.66 21.32
C GLY A 225 -9.14 -3.94 20.08
N SER A 226 -7.84 -4.07 19.78
CA SER A 226 -7.19 -3.32 18.71
C SER A 226 -6.85 -4.17 17.48
N GLN A 227 -6.97 -5.50 17.58
CA GLN A 227 -6.57 -6.48 16.56
C GLN A 227 -5.07 -6.40 16.18
N ARG A 228 -4.23 -5.77 17.01
CA ARG A 228 -2.79 -5.65 16.79
C ARG A 228 -2.06 -6.90 17.23
N LEU A 229 -0.98 -7.24 16.53
CA LEU A 229 -0.15 -8.39 16.89
C LEU A 229 0.48 -8.17 18.26
N GLN A 230 0.04 -8.93 19.27
CA GLN A 230 0.54 -8.85 20.64
C GLN A 230 1.73 -9.76 20.84
N ALA A 231 1.73 -10.96 20.25
CA ALA A 231 2.83 -11.89 20.36
C ALA A 231 2.98 -12.78 19.11
N ALA A 232 4.22 -13.17 18.81
CA ALA A 232 4.58 -14.12 17.78
C ALA A 232 5.58 -15.13 18.34
N SER A 233 5.17 -16.40 18.48
CA SER A 233 6.01 -17.46 18.99
C SER A 233 6.33 -18.53 17.96
N ILE A 234 7.57 -18.97 17.91
CA ILE A 234 8.10 -19.98 16.98
C ILE A 234 8.70 -21.10 17.80
N SER A 235 8.19 -22.32 17.64
CA SER A 235 8.61 -23.45 18.48
C SER A 235 8.63 -24.77 17.74
N ARG A 236 9.57 -25.63 18.14
CA ARG A 236 9.57 -27.06 17.86
C ARG A 236 8.71 -27.75 18.94
N PRO A 237 7.66 -28.51 18.55
CA PRO A 237 6.78 -29.17 19.50
C PRO A 237 7.43 -30.38 20.16
N ALA A 238 6.77 -30.94 21.17
CA ALA A 238 7.13 -32.24 21.74
C ALA A 238 7.11 -33.31 20.65
N GLY A 239 8.15 -34.18 20.64
CA GLY A 239 8.34 -35.19 19.60
C GLY A 239 9.03 -34.74 18.32
N HIS A 240 9.39 -33.47 18.19
CA HIS A 240 10.19 -32.99 17.07
C HIS A 240 11.57 -33.69 17.02
N PRO A 241 12.06 -34.16 15.85
CA PRO A 241 13.35 -34.87 15.74
C PRO A 241 14.54 -34.11 16.35
N SER A 242 14.56 -32.80 16.18
CA SER A 242 15.61 -31.91 16.73
C SER A 242 15.35 -31.47 18.19
N GLY A 243 14.39 -32.10 18.87
CA GLY A 243 14.02 -31.82 20.26
C GLY A 243 13.06 -30.61 20.39
N ALA A 244 12.17 -30.72 21.38
CA ALA A 244 11.23 -29.64 21.72
C ALA A 244 11.95 -28.38 22.19
N ARG A 245 11.65 -27.21 21.64
CA ARG A 245 12.26 -25.94 22.04
C ARG A 245 11.47 -24.76 21.48
N THR A 246 11.27 -23.72 22.29
CA THR A 246 10.88 -22.39 21.77
C THR A 246 12.12 -21.72 21.18
N LEU A 247 12.02 -21.29 19.92
CA LEU A 247 13.13 -20.73 19.16
C LEU A 247 13.10 -19.19 19.19
N GLN A 248 11.90 -18.60 19.24
CA GLN A 248 11.66 -17.18 19.36
C GLN A 248 10.29 -16.94 20.01
N ASP A 249 10.15 -15.90 20.82
CA ASP A 249 8.88 -15.46 21.41
C ASP A 249 8.86 -13.94 21.53
N LEU A 250 8.39 -13.28 20.46
CA LEU A 250 8.33 -11.82 20.38
C LEU A 250 7.05 -11.31 21.02
N GLN A 251 7.20 -10.39 21.97
CA GLN A 251 6.12 -9.67 22.64
C GLN A 251 6.14 -8.21 22.21
N TYR A 252 5.01 -7.68 21.77
CA TYR A 252 4.86 -6.32 21.27
C TYR A 252 4.06 -5.46 22.25
N ARG A 253 4.52 -4.23 22.49
CA ARG A 253 3.79 -3.21 23.25
C ARG A 253 3.57 -2.00 22.35
N TYR A 254 2.37 -1.46 22.39
CA TYR A 254 1.93 -0.34 21.56
C TYR A 254 1.49 0.85 22.41
N ASP A 255 1.56 2.04 21.82
CA ASP A 255 0.83 3.19 22.33
C ASP A 255 -0.66 3.11 21.91
N PRO A 256 -1.54 3.99 22.42
CA PRO A 256 -2.97 3.97 22.06
C PRO A 256 -3.25 4.13 20.55
N VAL A 257 -2.40 4.86 19.82
CA VAL A 257 -2.57 5.04 18.36
C VAL A 257 -1.96 3.93 17.52
N GLY A 258 -1.11 3.06 18.13
CA GLY A 258 -0.57 1.86 17.47
C GLY A 258 0.89 1.90 17.12
N ASN A 259 1.64 2.90 17.54
CA ASN A 259 3.08 2.87 17.38
C ASN A 259 3.70 1.83 18.30
N VAL A 260 4.66 1.08 17.81
CA VAL A 260 5.36 0.06 18.60
C VAL A 260 6.27 0.75 19.63
N LEU A 261 5.99 0.55 20.91
CA LEU A 261 6.80 1.11 22.01
C LEU A 261 7.92 0.17 22.42
N ALA A 262 7.71 -1.13 22.34
CA ALA A 262 8.73 -2.12 22.68
C ALA A 262 8.50 -3.46 21.98
N VAL A 263 9.61 -4.14 21.72
CA VAL A 263 9.65 -5.55 21.28
C VAL A 263 10.61 -6.29 22.21
N VAL A 264 10.13 -7.38 22.81
CA VAL A 264 10.91 -8.23 23.71
C VAL A 264 10.93 -9.64 23.15
N ASP A 265 12.09 -10.32 23.16
CA ASP A 265 12.19 -11.74 22.85
C ASP A 265 12.34 -12.54 24.15
N ASP A 266 11.25 -13.12 24.63
CA ASP A 266 11.21 -13.81 25.93
C ASP A 266 12.04 -15.12 25.99
N VAL A 267 12.48 -15.63 24.83
CA VAL A 267 13.34 -16.83 24.76
C VAL A 267 14.78 -16.50 25.08
N GLN A 268 15.22 -15.30 24.81
CA GLN A 268 16.63 -14.96 24.96
C GLN A 268 16.94 -14.45 26.34
N ALA A 269 18.03 -14.95 26.90
CA ALA A 269 18.47 -14.55 28.24
C ALA A 269 19.06 -13.14 28.23
N THR A 270 18.76 -12.37 29.28
CA THR A 270 19.51 -11.16 29.60
C THR A 270 21.00 -11.52 29.82
N ARG A 271 21.89 -10.73 29.22
CA ARG A 271 23.34 -10.90 29.28
C ARG A 271 24.00 -9.69 29.90
N TYR A 272 25.28 -9.78 30.14
CA TYR A 272 26.08 -8.70 30.69
C TYR A 272 27.35 -8.52 29.86
N TRP A 273 27.60 -7.30 29.45
CA TRP A 273 28.82 -6.87 28.78
C TRP A 273 29.53 -5.82 29.65
N ARG A 274 30.73 -6.08 30.10
CA ARG A 274 31.48 -5.14 30.97
C ARG A 274 30.61 -4.57 32.11
N ASN A 275 29.88 -5.43 32.81
CA ASN A 275 28.91 -5.10 33.85
C ASN A 275 27.69 -4.28 33.44
N VAL A 276 27.50 -4.04 32.15
CA VAL A 276 26.25 -3.41 31.62
C VAL A 276 25.25 -4.50 31.24
N ARG A 277 24.03 -4.39 31.74
CA ARG A 277 22.93 -5.30 31.41
C ARG A 277 22.54 -5.16 29.95
N VAL A 278 22.46 -6.26 29.21
CA VAL A 278 22.04 -6.35 27.82
C VAL A 278 20.79 -7.23 27.77
N ALA A 279 19.63 -6.58 27.84
CA ALA A 279 18.34 -7.26 27.74
C ALA A 279 17.97 -7.53 26.27
N PRO A 280 17.23 -8.62 25.96
CA PRO A 280 16.70 -8.90 24.62
C PRO A 280 15.43 -8.06 24.35
N GLU A 281 15.54 -6.76 24.53
CA GLU A 281 14.46 -5.80 24.42
C GLU A 281 14.90 -4.61 23.55
N SER A 282 14.04 -4.19 22.65
CA SER A 282 14.16 -2.92 21.91
C SER A 282 13.02 -2.00 22.34
N THR A 283 13.33 -0.73 22.65
CA THR A 283 12.33 0.26 23.04
C THR A 283 12.36 1.47 22.09
N PHE A 284 11.21 2.10 21.91
CA PHE A 284 11.04 3.17 20.94
C PHE A 284 10.24 4.31 21.55
N SER A 285 10.59 5.55 21.16
CA SER A 285 9.87 6.76 21.55
C SER A 285 9.64 7.63 20.32
N TYR A 286 8.52 8.30 20.29
CA TYR A 286 8.06 9.09 19.16
C TYR A 286 7.77 10.53 19.59
N ASP A 287 7.76 11.45 18.65
CA ASP A 287 7.26 12.79 18.85
C ASP A 287 5.75 12.91 18.57
N THR A 288 5.21 14.13 18.65
CA THR A 288 3.79 14.40 18.41
C THR A 288 3.34 14.18 16.95
N LEU A 289 4.28 14.05 16.01
CA LEU A 289 4.04 13.69 14.61
C LEU A 289 4.26 12.21 14.35
N TYR A 290 4.43 11.40 15.42
CA TYR A 290 4.71 9.96 15.39
C TYR A 290 6.03 9.58 14.71
N ARG A 291 6.99 10.53 14.57
CA ARG A 291 8.33 10.26 14.07
C ARG A 291 9.18 9.67 15.19
N LEU A 292 9.99 8.67 14.86
CA LEU A 292 10.87 8.01 15.81
C LEU A 292 11.96 8.96 16.31
N THR A 293 11.97 9.27 17.61
CA THR A 293 12.96 10.17 18.21
C THR A 293 14.05 9.43 18.99
N LYS A 294 13.73 8.25 19.55
CA LYS A 294 14.69 7.44 20.30
C LYS A 294 14.43 5.96 20.10
N ALA A 295 15.50 5.21 20.01
CA ALA A 295 15.48 3.74 20.01
C ALA A 295 16.59 3.20 20.88
N THR A 296 16.30 2.10 21.61
CA THR A 296 17.30 1.29 22.31
C THR A 296 17.23 -0.14 21.80
N GLY A 297 18.27 -0.89 22.03
CA GLY A 297 18.35 -2.30 21.67
C GLY A 297 19.75 -2.83 21.89
N ARG A 298 20.04 -3.97 21.31
CA ARG A 298 21.37 -4.58 21.40
C ARG A 298 22.05 -4.61 20.04
N GLU A 299 23.37 -4.62 20.07
CA GLU A 299 24.22 -4.66 18.91
C GLU A 299 25.47 -5.52 19.17
N MET A 300 26.23 -5.77 18.13
CA MET A 300 27.55 -6.38 18.28
C MET A 300 28.52 -5.41 18.93
N ALA A 301 29.25 -5.88 19.96
CA ALA A 301 30.22 -5.07 20.70
C ALA A 301 31.41 -4.59 19.83
N ARG A 302 31.67 -5.27 18.71
CA ARG A 302 32.72 -4.89 17.78
C ARG A 302 32.14 -4.07 16.64
N ARG A 303 32.55 -2.82 16.52
CA ARG A 303 32.10 -1.92 15.45
C ARG A 303 32.49 -2.44 14.08
N VAL A 304 31.57 -2.34 13.12
CA VAL A 304 31.83 -2.59 11.70
C VAL A 304 32.44 -1.35 11.06
N ALA A 305 33.55 -1.49 10.36
CA ALA A 305 34.13 -0.41 9.55
C ALA A 305 33.35 -0.25 8.24
N GLY A 306 32.95 0.98 7.96
CA GLY A 306 32.31 1.35 6.69
C GLY A 306 30.77 1.40 6.73
N ARG A 307 30.21 2.38 6.02
CA ARG A 307 28.77 2.55 5.83
C ARG A 307 28.27 1.51 4.82
N GLY A 308 27.11 0.98 5.04
CA GLY A 308 26.53 -0.02 4.13
C GLY A 308 27.16 -1.42 4.19
N ARG A 309 28.13 -1.70 5.04
CA ARG A 309 28.67 -3.05 5.23
C ARG A 309 27.87 -3.83 6.26
N LEU A 310 27.75 -5.14 6.07
CA LEU A 310 27.20 -6.03 7.08
C LEU A 310 28.26 -6.23 8.20
N PRO A 311 27.83 -6.40 9.46
CA PRO A 311 28.71 -6.85 10.51
C PRO A 311 29.22 -8.27 10.19
N ALA A 312 30.39 -8.61 10.71
CA ALA A 312 30.85 -9.98 10.64
C ALA A 312 29.85 -10.90 11.36
N THR A 313 29.65 -12.09 10.84
CA THR A 313 28.84 -13.12 11.49
C THR A 313 29.52 -13.56 12.79
N VAL A 314 28.69 -13.81 13.81
CA VAL A 314 29.15 -14.44 15.05
C VAL A 314 28.55 -15.84 15.15
N PRO A 315 29.27 -16.82 15.72
CA PRO A 315 28.73 -18.16 15.97
C PRO A 315 27.45 -18.08 16.82
N GLN A 316 26.49 -18.93 16.54
CA GLN A 316 25.26 -19.04 17.34
C GLN A 316 25.50 -19.53 18.76
N SER A 317 26.58 -20.27 19.02
CA SER A 317 27.02 -20.65 20.35
C SER A 317 27.68 -19.43 21.02
N LEU A 318 26.98 -18.55 21.38
CA LEU A 318 26.75 -17.73 22.55
C LEU A 318 27.99 -17.35 23.34
N ASP A 319 28.94 -16.67 22.74
CA ASP A 319 29.88 -15.86 23.54
C ASP A 319 29.11 -14.62 24.06
N THR A 320 28.88 -14.56 25.36
CA THR A 320 28.24 -13.44 26.06
C THR A 320 28.99 -12.11 25.86
N ALA A 321 30.24 -12.18 25.41
CA ALA A 321 31.15 -11.08 25.20
C ALA A 321 30.92 -10.37 23.84
N THR A 322 29.94 -10.78 23.02
CA THR A 322 29.74 -10.23 21.69
C THR A 322 28.64 -9.19 21.60
N TYR A 323 27.77 -9.04 22.61
CA TYR A 323 26.63 -8.13 22.58
C TYR A 323 26.78 -6.99 23.59
N THR A 324 26.40 -5.79 23.14
CA THR A 324 26.29 -4.59 23.96
C THR A 324 24.95 -3.90 23.73
N GLN A 325 24.59 -2.98 24.62
CA GLN A 325 23.40 -2.17 24.47
C GLN A 325 23.73 -0.87 23.73
N TYR A 326 22.82 -0.42 22.85
CA TYR A 326 22.91 0.88 22.21
C TYR A 326 21.70 1.76 22.53
N THR A 327 21.91 3.06 22.36
CA THR A 327 20.84 4.07 22.27
C THR A 327 21.06 4.89 21.00
N ARG A 328 20.02 5.05 20.19
CA ARG A 328 19.98 6.00 19.07
C ARG A 328 18.97 7.09 19.30
N THR A 329 19.34 8.34 19.01
CA THR A 329 18.42 9.47 19.02
C THR A 329 18.43 10.12 17.64
N TYR A 330 17.25 10.55 17.21
CA TYR A 330 17.00 11.11 15.88
C TYR A 330 16.45 12.51 16.00
N SER A 331 16.87 13.40 15.12
CA SER A 331 16.37 14.78 15.03
C SER A 331 15.96 15.11 13.61
N TYR A 332 14.87 15.86 13.49
CA TYR A 332 14.22 16.19 12.23
C TYR A 332 14.03 17.69 12.08
N ASP A 333 14.03 18.17 10.84
CA ASP A 333 13.61 19.53 10.52
C ASP A 333 12.07 19.63 10.37
N ILE A 334 11.60 20.86 10.04
CA ILE A 334 10.16 21.11 9.82
C ILE A 334 9.63 20.50 8.51
N GLY A 335 10.50 20.09 7.58
CA GLY A 335 10.17 19.39 6.34
C GLY A 335 10.22 17.87 6.48
N ASP A 336 10.28 17.34 7.71
CA ASP A 336 10.40 15.92 8.02
C ASP A 336 11.69 15.26 7.50
N ASN A 337 12.73 16.05 7.24
CA ASN A 337 14.03 15.48 6.90
C ASN A 337 14.77 15.07 8.16
N LEU A 338 15.36 13.87 8.18
CA LEU A 338 16.31 13.47 9.21
C LEU A 338 17.57 14.34 9.06
N ILE A 339 17.86 15.17 10.08
CA ILE A 339 19.05 16.05 10.11
C ILE A 339 20.18 15.51 10.97
N GLY A 340 19.87 14.61 11.92
CA GLY A 340 20.88 14.04 12.78
C GLY A 340 20.47 12.71 13.40
N MET A 341 21.42 11.80 13.51
CA MET A 341 21.31 10.55 14.25
C MET A 341 22.54 10.39 15.15
N ARG A 342 22.32 10.37 16.47
CA ARG A 342 23.34 10.10 17.44
C ARG A 342 23.25 8.67 17.93
N HIS A 343 24.31 7.92 17.76
CA HIS A 343 24.46 6.55 18.24
C HIS A 343 25.36 6.54 19.46
N GLN A 344 24.93 5.88 20.53
CA GLN A 344 25.64 5.75 21.79
C GLN A 344 25.67 4.29 22.23
N ALA A 345 26.85 3.77 22.43
CA ALA A 345 27.11 2.43 22.95
C ALA A 345 28.36 2.46 23.84
N ALA A 346 28.27 3.21 24.92
CA ALA A 346 29.40 3.57 25.79
C ALA A 346 30.24 2.37 26.29
N ALA A 347 29.62 1.21 26.53
CA ALA A 347 30.32 0.00 26.97
C ALA A 347 31.29 -0.56 25.93
N SER A 348 31.00 -0.41 24.66
CA SER A 348 31.82 -0.87 23.52
C SER A 348 32.68 0.23 22.88
N GLY A 349 32.34 1.51 23.10
CA GLY A 349 32.98 2.64 22.44
C GLY A 349 32.53 2.83 21.00
N ASN A 350 31.38 2.28 20.60
CA ASN A 350 30.81 2.40 19.25
C ASN A 350 30.08 3.74 19.03
N ASP A 351 30.40 4.78 19.81
CA ASP A 351 29.71 6.08 19.72
C ASP A 351 30.03 6.79 18.41
N PHE A 352 29.00 7.35 17.75
CA PHE A 352 29.15 8.21 16.60
C PHE A 352 27.90 9.10 16.39
N THR A 353 28.10 10.18 15.63
CA THR A 353 26.98 11.02 15.18
C THR A 353 27.00 11.05 13.64
N LEU A 354 25.86 10.86 13.04
CA LEU A 354 25.62 11.08 11.64
C LEU A 354 24.84 12.38 11.47
N CYS A 355 25.39 13.31 10.71
CA CYS A 355 24.70 14.55 10.34
C CYS A 355 24.31 14.48 8.86
N MET A 356 23.13 15.05 8.56
CA MET A 356 22.62 15.19 7.20
C MET A 356 22.56 16.69 6.86
N THR A 357 23.02 17.04 5.68
CA THR A 357 22.87 18.39 5.12
C THR A 357 21.68 18.35 4.16
N VAL A 358 20.66 19.16 4.48
CA VAL A 358 19.44 19.30 3.68
C VAL A 358 19.60 20.51 2.77
N ALA A 359 19.18 20.41 1.51
CA ALA A 359 19.16 21.52 0.58
C ALA A 359 18.24 22.65 1.09
N ARG A 360 18.64 23.89 0.82
CA ARG A 360 17.88 25.06 1.30
C ARG A 360 16.47 25.16 0.69
N ALA A 361 16.30 24.74 -0.54
CA ALA A 361 15.07 24.93 -1.30
C ALA A 361 14.29 23.65 -1.61
N SER A 362 14.81 22.48 -1.22
CA SER A 362 14.22 21.16 -1.48
C SER A 362 14.39 20.23 -0.28
N ASN A 363 13.73 19.05 -0.32
CA ASN A 363 13.95 17.99 0.67
C ASN A 363 15.12 17.07 0.29
N ARG A 364 15.92 17.41 -0.72
CA ARG A 364 17.13 16.68 -1.06
C ARG A 364 18.12 16.79 0.08
N ALA A 365 18.74 15.70 0.47
CA ALA A 365 19.73 15.71 1.53
C ALA A 365 20.77 14.63 1.33
N VAL A 366 21.98 14.89 1.75
CA VAL A 366 23.10 13.97 1.75
C VAL A 366 23.78 13.96 3.12
N ILE A 367 24.57 12.94 3.39
CA ILE A 367 25.42 12.93 4.58
C ILE A 367 26.37 14.12 4.52
N SER A 368 26.53 14.84 5.64
CA SER A 368 27.32 16.08 5.68
C SER A 368 28.79 15.92 5.26
N ASP A 369 29.33 14.70 5.38
CA ASP A 369 30.67 14.39 4.86
C ASP A 369 30.75 14.43 3.33
N MET A 370 29.61 14.27 2.61
CA MET A 370 29.57 14.39 1.14
C MET A 370 29.43 15.83 0.68
N CYS A 371 28.62 16.61 1.36
CA CYS A 371 28.37 18.03 1.12
C CYS A 371 27.92 18.69 2.42
N ALA A 372 28.69 19.65 2.92
CA ALA A 372 28.38 20.38 4.15
C ALA A 372 27.60 21.68 3.91
N ASP A 373 27.54 22.17 2.66
CA ASP A 373 26.88 23.41 2.29
C ASP A 373 25.46 23.16 1.76
N PRO A 374 24.40 23.62 2.45
CA PRO A 374 23.01 23.48 2.01
C PRO A 374 22.72 24.06 0.61
N GLU A 375 23.46 25.06 0.17
CA GLU A 375 23.28 25.65 -1.16
C GLU A 375 23.79 24.74 -2.29
N GLN A 376 24.69 23.79 -1.99
CA GLN A 376 25.32 22.88 -2.96
C GLN A 376 24.73 21.47 -2.94
N VAL A 377 23.84 21.16 -2.01
CA VAL A 377 23.22 19.81 -1.91
C VAL A 377 22.46 19.43 -3.18
N ASP A 378 21.76 20.39 -3.80
CA ASP A 378 21.02 20.14 -5.04
C ASP A 378 21.95 19.68 -6.19
N ASP A 379 23.23 20.06 -6.19
CA ASP A 379 24.24 19.61 -7.17
C ASP A 379 24.59 18.12 -7.02
N CYS A 380 24.32 17.53 -5.86
CA CYS A 380 24.47 16.08 -5.64
C CYS A 380 23.36 15.25 -6.31
N PHE A 381 22.35 15.90 -6.90
CA PHE A 381 21.20 15.25 -7.51
C PHE A 381 21.06 15.64 -8.98
N LEU A 382 20.42 14.74 -9.77
CA LEU A 382 19.89 15.09 -11.08
C LEU A 382 18.66 15.98 -10.92
N ALA A 383 18.25 16.65 -11.98
CA ALA A 383 17.11 17.57 -11.94
C ALA A 383 15.80 16.89 -11.50
N ALA A 384 15.56 15.63 -11.89
CA ALA A 384 14.43 14.82 -11.45
C ALA A 384 14.59 14.19 -10.06
N GLY A 385 15.61 14.59 -9.29
CA GLY A 385 15.74 14.20 -7.88
C GLY A 385 16.45 12.88 -7.61
N GLN A 386 17.14 12.29 -8.57
CA GLN A 386 17.97 11.11 -8.36
C GLN A 386 19.37 11.51 -7.86
N GLN A 387 19.87 10.85 -6.82
CA GLN A 387 21.21 11.07 -6.28
C GLN A 387 22.29 10.60 -7.26
N LYS A 388 23.38 11.33 -7.39
CA LYS A 388 24.45 11.06 -8.35
C LYS A 388 25.56 10.15 -7.84
N ARG A 389 25.78 10.09 -6.52
CA ARG A 389 26.86 9.31 -5.89
C ARG A 389 26.46 8.80 -4.51
N LEU A 390 27.02 7.66 -4.12
CA LEU A 390 26.97 7.20 -2.73
C LEU A 390 28.09 7.82 -1.88
N PRO A 391 27.99 7.78 -0.53
CA PRO A 391 28.98 8.39 0.38
C PRO A 391 30.42 7.88 0.19
N GLU A 392 30.59 6.65 -0.27
CA GLU A 392 31.91 6.05 -0.53
C GLU A 392 32.43 6.34 -1.94
N GLY A 393 31.76 7.24 -2.68
CA GLY A 393 32.19 7.74 -3.98
C GLY A 393 31.67 6.97 -5.19
N GLN A 394 30.92 5.87 -5.01
CA GLN A 394 30.35 5.13 -6.13
C GLN A 394 29.39 6.02 -6.92
N VAL A 395 29.61 6.08 -8.22
CA VAL A 395 28.74 6.83 -9.15
C VAL A 395 27.45 6.05 -9.36
N LEU A 396 26.33 6.78 -9.45
CA LEU A 396 25.01 6.23 -9.72
C LEU A 396 24.61 6.66 -11.13
N SER A 397 24.40 5.70 -12.02
CA SER A 397 23.93 5.93 -13.38
C SER A 397 22.44 5.62 -13.48
N TRP A 398 21.67 6.59 -13.96
CA TRP A 398 20.22 6.50 -14.08
C TRP A 398 19.81 6.44 -15.54
N GLY A 399 18.95 5.50 -15.86
CA GLY A 399 18.39 5.34 -17.20
C GLY A 399 17.38 6.45 -17.54
N MET A 400 17.05 6.54 -18.82
CA MET A 400 16.03 7.47 -19.33
C MET A 400 14.66 7.21 -18.71
N GLY A 401 14.36 5.97 -18.30
CA GLY A 401 13.13 5.59 -17.57
C GLY A 401 13.06 6.16 -16.16
N GLY A 402 14.19 6.58 -15.59
CA GLY A 402 14.31 7.00 -14.19
C GLY A 402 14.79 5.89 -13.26
N ASP A 403 15.04 4.69 -13.77
CA ASP A 403 15.54 3.53 -13.02
C ASP A 403 17.05 3.62 -12.78
N LEU A 404 17.53 3.10 -11.66
CA LEU A 404 18.95 2.99 -11.37
C LEU A 404 19.55 1.86 -12.22
N GLU A 405 20.39 2.20 -13.20
CA GLU A 405 20.99 1.22 -14.10
C GLU A 405 22.34 0.70 -13.62
N GLU A 406 23.15 1.55 -12.94
CA GLU A 406 24.48 1.14 -12.48
C GLU A 406 24.85 1.79 -11.14
N VAL A 407 25.60 1.04 -10.32
CA VAL A 407 26.29 1.50 -9.11
C VAL A 407 27.78 1.23 -9.27
N GLY A 408 28.60 2.27 -9.24
CA GLY A 408 30.01 2.18 -9.58
C GLY A 408 30.25 2.31 -11.08
N HIS A 409 31.31 1.70 -11.58
CA HIS A 409 31.65 1.66 -13.01
C HIS A 409 32.47 0.41 -13.32
N SER A 410 32.48 0.00 -14.55
CA SER A 410 33.34 -1.12 -15.02
C SER A 410 34.80 -0.88 -14.63
N GLY A 411 35.38 -1.86 -13.95
CA GLY A 411 36.78 -1.78 -13.45
C GLY A 411 36.91 -1.26 -12.01
N ALA A 412 35.86 -0.79 -11.37
CA ALA A 412 35.82 -0.50 -9.93
C ALA A 412 35.98 -1.78 -9.09
N ALA A 413 36.32 -1.62 -7.80
CA ALA A 413 36.41 -2.75 -6.86
C ALA A 413 35.03 -3.46 -6.69
N LEU A 414 33.95 -2.70 -6.78
CA LEU A 414 32.56 -3.19 -6.85
C LEU A 414 31.85 -2.42 -7.96
N TRP A 415 31.18 -3.15 -8.84
CA TRP A 415 30.35 -2.62 -9.89
C TRP A 415 29.09 -3.48 -10.01
N GLU A 416 27.90 -2.84 -9.93
CA GLU A 416 26.62 -3.48 -10.14
C GLU A 416 25.89 -2.82 -11.29
N TRP A 417 25.22 -3.61 -12.11
CA TRP A 417 24.32 -3.07 -13.11
C TRP A 417 23.02 -3.86 -13.16
N TYR A 418 21.95 -3.18 -13.57
CA TYR A 418 20.60 -3.69 -13.49
C TYR A 418 19.86 -3.50 -14.81
N ARG A 419 18.84 -4.35 -15.04
CA ARG A 419 17.87 -4.19 -16.11
C ARG A 419 16.47 -4.38 -15.59
N TYR A 420 15.57 -3.59 -16.16
CA TYR A 420 14.18 -3.52 -15.75
C TYR A 420 13.26 -3.94 -16.88
N GLY A 421 12.11 -4.57 -16.53
CA GLY A 421 10.99 -4.76 -17.42
C GLY A 421 10.19 -3.45 -17.59
N GLY A 422 9.19 -3.47 -18.45
CA GLY A 422 8.34 -2.30 -18.72
C GLY A 422 7.58 -1.77 -17.51
N GLU A 423 7.50 -2.54 -16.46
CA GLU A 423 6.83 -2.20 -15.20
C GLU A 423 7.81 -1.60 -14.18
N HIS A 424 9.01 -1.18 -14.61
CA HIS A 424 10.09 -0.71 -13.74
C HIS A 424 10.56 -1.75 -12.70
N GLN A 425 10.22 -3.04 -12.88
CA GLN A 425 10.68 -4.12 -12.02
C GLN A 425 12.00 -4.70 -12.53
N ARG A 426 12.97 -4.85 -11.61
CA ARG A 426 14.28 -5.42 -11.91
C ARG A 426 14.14 -6.86 -12.40
N ARG A 427 14.72 -7.16 -13.57
CA ARG A 427 14.73 -8.50 -14.19
C ARG A 427 16.11 -9.12 -14.22
N VAL A 428 17.15 -8.29 -14.29
CA VAL A 428 18.54 -8.75 -14.29
C VAL A 428 19.32 -7.90 -13.30
N LYS A 429 20.16 -8.54 -12.50
CA LYS A 429 21.21 -7.93 -11.70
C LYS A 429 22.54 -8.63 -11.99
N VAL A 430 23.58 -7.85 -12.22
CA VAL A 430 24.95 -8.36 -12.30
C VAL A 430 25.80 -7.56 -11.32
N SER A 431 26.47 -8.28 -10.43
CA SER A 431 27.40 -7.72 -9.47
C SER A 431 28.80 -8.23 -9.76
N THR A 432 29.74 -7.34 -9.97
CA THR A 432 31.14 -7.65 -10.25
C THR A 432 32.01 -7.15 -9.11
N ALA A 433 32.73 -8.03 -8.46
CA ALA A 433 33.68 -7.71 -7.41
C ALA A 433 35.09 -8.11 -7.83
N ARG A 434 36.09 -7.28 -7.47
CA ARG A 434 37.51 -7.60 -7.68
C ARG A 434 38.12 -8.05 -6.33
N GLU A 435 38.70 -9.25 -6.34
CA GLU A 435 39.46 -9.84 -5.25
C GLU A 435 40.92 -10.00 -5.70
N GLY A 436 41.74 -8.95 -5.53
CA GLY A 436 43.08 -8.86 -6.15
C GLY A 436 42.99 -8.79 -7.67
N ASP A 437 43.65 -9.72 -8.36
CA ASP A 437 43.60 -9.81 -9.84
C ASP A 437 42.42 -10.64 -10.35
N LEU A 438 41.66 -11.27 -9.46
CA LEU A 438 40.53 -12.11 -9.83
C LEU A 438 39.25 -11.29 -9.88
N THR A 439 38.47 -11.51 -10.94
CA THR A 439 37.12 -10.94 -11.07
C THR A 439 36.10 -12.01 -10.71
N CYS A 440 35.20 -11.70 -9.78
CA CYS A 440 34.04 -12.48 -9.45
C CYS A 440 32.78 -11.76 -9.98
N GLU A 441 32.06 -12.37 -10.91
CA GLU A 441 30.82 -11.86 -11.47
C GLU A 441 29.65 -12.75 -11.03
N GLN A 442 28.65 -12.15 -10.42
CA GLN A 442 27.41 -12.81 -10.01
C GLN A 442 26.25 -12.25 -10.84
N THR A 443 25.52 -13.12 -11.51
CA THR A 443 24.32 -12.78 -12.28
C THR A 443 23.09 -13.34 -11.60
N THR A 444 22.04 -12.53 -11.49
CA THR A 444 20.72 -12.95 -11.00
C THR A 444 19.66 -12.55 -12.02
N LEU A 445 18.84 -13.51 -12.45
CA LEU A 445 17.65 -13.30 -13.25
C LEU A 445 16.41 -13.45 -12.36
N TYR A 446 15.56 -12.44 -12.33
CA TYR A 446 14.33 -12.43 -11.55
C TYR A 446 13.14 -12.82 -12.44
N LEU A 447 12.56 -13.96 -12.16
CA LEU A 447 11.40 -14.54 -12.87
C LEU A 447 10.27 -14.79 -11.87
N PRO A 448 9.05 -15.02 -12.33
CA PRO A 448 7.96 -15.36 -11.42
C PRO A 448 8.27 -16.58 -10.56
N ASP A 449 8.21 -16.42 -9.25
CA ASP A 449 8.43 -17.45 -8.21
C ASP A 449 9.84 -18.08 -8.17
N ILE A 450 10.79 -17.67 -9.04
CA ILE A 450 12.14 -18.24 -9.10
C ILE A 450 13.18 -17.18 -9.49
N GLU A 451 14.38 -17.31 -8.93
CA GLU A 451 15.57 -16.56 -9.35
C GLU A 451 16.62 -17.54 -9.86
N LEU A 452 17.17 -17.26 -11.06
CA LEU A 452 18.30 -18.01 -11.59
C LEU A 452 19.58 -17.25 -11.29
N ARG A 453 20.50 -17.89 -10.58
CA ARG A 453 21.74 -17.29 -10.11
C ARG A 453 22.95 -18.02 -10.64
N SER A 454 23.97 -17.30 -11.07
CA SER A 454 25.27 -17.87 -11.48
C SER A 454 26.42 -17.03 -10.96
N THR A 455 27.53 -17.69 -10.64
CA THR A 455 28.79 -17.07 -10.23
C THR A 455 29.90 -17.50 -11.17
N HIS A 456 30.57 -16.51 -11.77
CA HIS A 456 31.75 -16.74 -12.59
C HIS A 456 32.96 -16.14 -11.87
N ARG A 457 34.02 -16.94 -11.69
CA ARG A 457 35.34 -16.46 -11.21
C ARG A 457 36.36 -16.56 -12.30
N ALA A 458 37.05 -15.46 -12.59
CA ALA A 458 37.96 -15.33 -13.71
C ALA A 458 37.38 -15.81 -15.06
N GLY A 459 36.09 -15.51 -15.31
CA GLY A 459 35.33 -15.90 -16.49
C GLY A 459 34.86 -17.37 -16.54
N ARG A 460 35.22 -18.21 -15.55
CA ARG A 460 34.78 -19.59 -15.45
C ARG A 460 33.55 -19.71 -14.53
N LEU A 461 32.50 -20.40 -14.98
CA LEU A 461 31.35 -20.75 -14.15
C LEU A 461 31.82 -21.63 -12.99
N THR A 462 31.62 -21.16 -11.76
CA THR A 462 31.95 -21.86 -10.53
C THR A 462 30.76 -22.32 -9.75
N GLU A 463 29.61 -21.60 -9.92
CA GLU A 463 28.37 -21.92 -9.22
C GLU A 463 27.16 -21.54 -10.08
N GLN A 464 26.15 -22.40 -10.14
CA GLN A 464 24.86 -22.13 -10.78
C GLN A 464 23.75 -22.75 -9.94
N TRP A 465 22.78 -21.95 -9.58
CA TRP A 465 21.73 -22.36 -8.65
C TRP A 465 20.46 -21.54 -8.83
N GLU A 466 19.37 -22.07 -8.32
CA GLU A 466 18.03 -21.53 -8.39
C GLU A 466 17.53 -21.22 -6.98
N VAL A 467 16.84 -20.09 -6.81
CA VAL A 467 16.16 -19.70 -5.59
C VAL A 467 14.68 -19.72 -5.88
N LEU A 468 13.97 -20.67 -5.34
CA LEU A 468 12.52 -20.76 -5.47
C LEU A 468 11.86 -20.02 -4.32
N ASN A 469 10.99 -19.08 -4.64
CA ASN A 469 10.16 -18.38 -3.67
C ASN A 469 8.83 -19.13 -3.55
N ILE A 470 8.56 -19.69 -2.37
CA ILE A 470 7.41 -20.57 -2.14
C ILE A 470 6.36 -19.80 -1.35
N ALA A 471 5.13 -19.81 -1.84
CA ALA A 471 4.03 -19.13 -1.18
C ALA A 471 3.75 -19.73 0.20
N SER A 472 3.70 -18.85 1.19
CA SER A 472 3.40 -19.15 2.59
C SER A 472 2.58 -17.99 3.16
N PRO A 473 1.55 -18.25 3.97
CA PRO A 473 0.76 -17.18 4.57
C PRO A 473 1.52 -16.52 5.73
N GLY A 474 1.20 -15.25 5.97
CA GLY A 474 1.72 -14.49 7.11
C GLY A 474 3.21 -14.16 7.02
N PRO A 475 3.86 -13.93 8.16
CA PRO A 475 5.22 -13.43 8.22
C PRO A 475 6.29 -14.55 8.14
N VAL A 476 6.03 -15.60 7.38
CA VAL A 476 7.01 -16.66 7.10
C VAL A 476 7.26 -16.70 5.59
N GLN A 477 8.47 -16.37 5.19
CA GLN A 477 8.92 -16.53 3.81
C GLN A 477 9.64 -17.87 3.69
N VAL A 478 9.32 -18.65 2.65
CA VAL A 478 9.97 -19.93 2.42
C VAL A 478 10.71 -19.90 1.10
N THR A 479 11.98 -20.25 1.13
CA THR A 479 12.83 -20.36 -0.05
C THR A 479 13.43 -21.74 -0.14
N ALA A 480 13.53 -22.26 -1.38
CA ALA A 480 14.29 -23.47 -1.65
C ALA A 480 15.45 -23.16 -2.58
N PHE A 481 16.58 -23.79 -2.32
CA PHE A 481 17.79 -23.69 -3.15
C PHE A 481 17.98 -24.99 -3.92
N HIS A 482 18.24 -24.86 -5.19
CA HIS A 482 18.53 -25.99 -6.08
C HIS A 482 19.77 -25.69 -6.91
N TRP A 483 20.88 -26.41 -6.63
CA TRP A 483 22.13 -26.24 -7.36
C TRP A 483 22.20 -27.13 -8.57
N GLN A 484 22.64 -26.59 -9.68
CA GLN A 484 23.00 -27.28 -10.90
C GLN A 484 24.52 -27.49 -11.01
N VAL A 485 25.29 -26.53 -10.51
CA VAL A 485 26.76 -26.55 -10.51
C VAL A 485 27.27 -25.96 -9.20
N GLY A 486 28.29 -26.61 -8.61
CA GLY A 486 29.11 -25.99 -7.54
C GLY A 486 28.44 -25.90 -6.19
N GLU A 487 27.54 -26.85 -5.85
CA GLU A 487 26.93 -26.88 -4.50
C GLU A 487 27.98 -26.92 -3.38
N PRO A 488 27.94 -25.97 -2.43
CA PRO A 488 28.86 -25.98 -1.29
C PRO A 488 28.61 -27.19 -0.38
N GLN A 489 29.69 -27.74 0.16
CA GLN A 489 29.59 -28.85 1.09
C GLN A 489 28.87 -28.42 2.41
N GLY A 490 28.02 -29.30 2.93
CA GLY A 490 27.35 -29.08 4.21
C GLY A 490 26.03 -28.29 4.14
N LEU A 491 25.52 -27.95 2.95
CA LEU A 491 24.26 -27.21 2.81
C LEU A 491 23.00 -28.07 2.63
N GLN A 492 23.08 -29.42 2.65
CA GLN A 492 21.94 -30.26 2.31
C GLN A 492 20.68 -29.99 3.15
N SER A 493 20.83 -29.79 4.47
CA SER A 493 19.70 -29.45 5.34
C SER A 493 19.19 -28.01 5.14
N SER A 494 20.05 -27.12 4.65
CA SER A 494 19.73 -25.70 4.41
C SER A 494 19.19 -25.40 3.01
N ARG A 495 18.97 -26.43 2.20
CA ARG A 495 18.33 -26.25 0.87
C ARG A 495 16.92 -25.69 0.96
N LEU A 496 16.17 -26.00 2.00
CA LEU A 496 14.87 -25.41 2.30
C LEU A 496 15.01 -24.51 3.53
N ARG A 497 14.67 -23.22 3.38
CA ARG A 497 14.76 -22.21 4.45
C ARG A 497 13.41 -21.63 4.76
N TYR A 498 13.14 -21.53 6.06
CA TYR A 498 11.99 -20.87 6.64
C TYR A 498 12.46 -19.59 7.33
N SER A 499 12.18 -18.47 6.70
CA SER A 499 12.58 -17.12 7.16
C SER A 499 11.42 -16.49 7.90
N HIS A 500 11.55 -16.35 9.21
CA HIS A 500 10.54 -15.74 10.07
C HIS A 500 10.77 -14.24 10.17
N CYS A 501 9.73 -13.49 9.86
CA CYS A 501 9.75 -12.04 9.80
C CYS A 501 9.05 -11.42 11.01
N ASN A 502 9.50 -10.22 11.38
CA ASN A 502 8.79 -9.38 12.34
C ASN A 502 7.59 -8.67 11.71
N GLN A 503 6.92 -7.77 12.45
CA GLN A 503 5.71 -7.04 12.04
C GLN A 503 5.86 -6.18 10.78
N ILE A 504 7.09 -5.76 10.44
CA ILE A 504 7.38 -4.98 9.23
C ILE A 504 8.03 -5.82 8.12
N GLY A 505 8.01 -7.15 8.24
CA GLY A 505 8.55 -8.06 7.23
C GLY A 505 10.07 -8.27 7.30
N SER A 506 10.79 -7.75 8.30
CA SER A 506 12.24 -7.96 8.41
C SER A 506 12.55 -9.39 8.88
N VAL A 507 13.45 -10.07 8.17
CA VAL A 507 13.86 -11.45 8.44
C VAL A 507 14.76 -11.52 9.65
N GLY A 508 14.20 -11.92 10.80
CA GLY A 508 14.93 -12.01 12.07
C GLY A 508 15.49 -13.40 12.38
N LEU A 509 14.83 -14.46 11.95
CA LEU A 509 15.21 -15.84 12.24
C LEU A 509 15.07 -16.70 11.00
N GLU A 510 16.10 -17.47 10.64
CA GLU A 510 16.04 -18.46 9.57
C GLU A 510 16.25 -19.87 10.13
N LEU A 511 15.41 -20.81 9.70
CA LEU A 511 15.46 -22.21 10.04
C LEU A 511 15.66 -23.06 8.80
N ASP A 512 16.33 -24.22 8.96
CA ASP A 512 16.49 -25.21 7.91
C ASP A 512 15.34 -26.24 7.86
N ALA A 513 15.46 -27.24 6.99
CA ALA A 513 14.50 -28.33 6.84
C ALA A 513 14.33 -29.17 8.11
N ASP A 514 15.31 -29.18 9.00
CA ASP A 514 15.30 -29.92 10.28
C ASP A 514 14.85 -29.04 11.46
N GLY A 515 14.39 -27.82 11.18
CA GLY A 515 13.98 -26.85 12.18
C GLY A 515 15.12 -26.30 13.03
N GLN A 516 16.38 -26.45 12.57
CA GLN A 516 17.55 -25.88 13.24
C GLN A 516 17.76 -24.44 12.81
N ILE A 517 18.31 -23.63 13.72
CA ILE A 517 18.60 -22.23 13.42
C ILE A 517 19.78 -22.13 12.45
N VAL A 518 19.58 -21.47 11.33
CA VAL A 518 20.59 -21.11 10.34
C VAL A 518 21.19 -19.75 10.66
N SER A 519 20.33 -18.74 10.86
CA SER A 519 20.77 -17.39 11.21
C SER A 519 19.77 -16.66 12.10
N GLN A 520 20.29 -15.68 12.85
CA GLN A 520 19.52 -14.69 13.59
C GLN A 520 20.08 -13.31 13.29
N GLU A 521 19.20 -12.35 12.96
CA GLU A 521 19.58 -10.99 12.62
C GLU A 521 18.66 -9.99 13.32
N GLU A 522 19.26 -8.96 13.92
CA GLU A 522 18.56 -7.82 14.48
C GLU A 522 18.96 -6.55 13.73
N TYR A 523 18.00 -5.65 13.60
CA TYR A 523 18.18 -4.43 12.84
C TYR A 523 18.05 -3.20 13.73
N TYR A 524 18.82 -2.17 13.40
CA TYR A 524 18.50 -0.82 13.85
C TYR A 524 17.20 -0.35 13.15
N PRO A 525 16.46 0.60 13.74
CA PRO A 525 15.14 0.99 13.23
C PRO A 525 15.08 1.26 11.73
N PHE A 526 16.06 1.93 11.17
CA PHE A 526 16.13 2.27 9.75
C PHE A 526 16.84 1.22 8.88
N GLY A 527 17.00 -0.01 9.37
CA GLY A 527 17.32 -1.16 8.52
C GLY A 527 18.81 -1.53 8.38
N THR A 528 19.74 -0.79 8.99
CA THR A 528 21.11 -1.30 9.10
C THR A 528 21.16 -2.46 10.11
N THR A 529 21.99 -3.48 9.85
CA THR A 529 22.12 -4.64 10.73
C THR A 529 22.85 -4.28 12.01
N ALA A 530 22.23 -4.54 13.15
CA ALA A 530 22.80 -4.34 14.49
C ALA A 530 23.52 -5.60 14.98
N LEU A 531 22.95 -6.78 14.70
CA LEU A 531 23.47 -8.06 15.15
C LEU A 531 23.24 -9.11 14.07
N TYR A 532 24.25 -9.93 13.78
CA TYR A 532 24.12 -11.02 12.83
C TYR A 532 24.85 -12.26 13.36
N ALA A 533 24.09 -13.27 13.79
CA ALA A 533 24.58 -14.56 14.22
C ALA A 533 24.19 -15.63 13.19
N ALA A 534 25.11 -16.49 12.83
CA ALA A 534 24.88 -17.57 11.88
C ALA A 534 25.55 -18.86 12.31
N ARG A 535 25.03 -19.99 11.83
CA ARG A 535 25.62 -21.32 12.09
C ARG A 535 26.96 -21.45 11.39
N THR A 536 27.03 -21.04 10.14
CA THR A 536 28.26 -20.97 9.34
C THR A 536 28.28 -19.73 8.46
N ASP A 537 29.49 -19.25 8.09
CA ASP A 537 29.64 -18.14 7.15
C ASP A 537 29.13 -18.50 5.75
N ILE A 538 29.27 -19.75 5.35
CA ILE A 538 28.78 -20.25 4.05
C ILE A 538 27.27 -20.13 3.99
N GLU A 539 26.53 -20.64 4.99
CA GLU A 539 25.07 -20.56 5.02
C GLU A 539 24.57 -19.12 5.07
N SER A 540 25.29 -18.26 5.80
CA SER A 540 24.95 -16.87 5.95
C SER A 540 25.13 -16.07 4.65
N SER A 541 26.01 -16.48 3.75
CA SER A 541 26.28 -15.80 2.47
C SER A 541 25.11 -15.93 1.49
N TYR A 542 24.22 -16.93 1.68
CA TYR A 542 23.02 -17.13 0.86
C TYR A 542 21.79 -16.38 1.38
N LYS A 543 21.91 -15.61 2.47
CA LYS A 543 20.84 -14.76 2.97
C LYS A 543 20.79 -13.47 2.17
N THR A 544 19.78 -13.30 1.34
CA THR A 544 19.59 -12.12 0.50
C THR A 544 18.50 -11.20 1.03
N LEU A 545 17.38 -11.76 1.52
CA LEU A 545 16.27 -11.01 2.09
C LEU A 545 16.53 -10.66 3.55
N ARG A 546 16.41 -9.37 3.89
CA ARG A 546 16.75 -8.85 5.21
C ARG A 546 15.69 -7.90 5.76
N TYR A 547 16.06 -6.65 6.00
CA TYR A 547 15.17 -5.61 6.50
C TYR A 547 13.95 -5.43 5.61
N SER A 548 12.76 -5.36 6.22
CA SER A 548 11.48 -5.19 5.52
C SER A 548 11.23 -6.25 4.42
N GLY A 549 11.86 -7.43 4.53
CA GLY A 549 11.75 -8.51 3.54
C GLY A 549 12.38 -8.19 2.19
N LYS A 550 13.27 -7.18 2.13
CA LYS A 550 13.86 -6.71 0.88
C LYS A 550 15.24 -7.27 0.64
N GLU A 551 15.57 -7.43 -0.65
CA GLU A 551 16.91 -7.81 -1.06
C GLU A 551 17.88 -6.66 -0.80
N ARG A 552 19.01 -7.00 -0.14
CA ARG A 552 20.11 -6.11 0.07
C ARG A 552 21.19 -6.39 -0.97
N ASP A 553 21.47 -5.39 -1.81
CA ASP A 553 22.50 -5.48 -2.85
C ASP A 553 23.93 -5.35 -2.26
N ALA A 554 24.95 -5.68 -3.05
CA ALA A 554 26.34 -5.60 -2.64
C ALA A 554 26.78 -4.14 -2.37
N SER A 555 26.16 -3.17 -3.02
CA SER A 555 26.27 -1.73 -2.72
C SER A 555 25.78 -1.34 -1.33
N GLY A 556 25.04 -2.23 -0.66
CA GLY A 556 24.42 -1.97 0.64
C GLY A 556 23.01 -1.36 0.57
N LEU A 557 22.55 -1.01 -0.62
CA LEU A 557 21.19 -0.52 -0.85
C LEU A 557 20.17 -1.64 -0.73
N TYR A 558 18.94 -1.28 -0.31
CA TYR A 558 17.80 -2.19 -0.37
C TYR A 558 16.95 -1.89 -1.62
N TYR A 559 16.64 -2.93 -2.39
CA TYR A 559 15.75 -2.82 -3.54
C TYR A 559 14.30 -3.05 -3.13
N TYR A 560 13.46 -2.02 -3.28
CA TYR A 560 12.04 -2.07 -2.90
C TYR A 560 11.08 -2.29 -4.09
N GLY A 561 11.59 -2.25 -5.32
CA GLY A 561 10.81 -2.32 -6.55
C GLY A 561 10.96 -1.01 -7.33
N TYR A 562 10.20 0.01 -6.97
CA TYR A 562 10.25 1.30 -7.66
C TYR A 562 11.36 2.23 -7.19
N ARG A 563 11.92 2.01 -6.01
CA ARG A 563 13.01 2.83 -5.44
C ARG A 563 14.08 1.97 -4.76
N TYR A 564 15.24 2.58 -4.57
CA TYR A 564 16.31 2.06 -3.74
C TYR A 564 16.38 2.85 -2.44
N TYR A 565 16.57 2.13 -1.34
CA TYR A 565 16.61 2.68 0.00
C TYR A 565 18.04 2.65 0.58
N GLN A 566 18.48 3.77 1.17
CA GLN A 566 19.76 3.92 1.86
C GLN A 566 19.56 3.76 3.37
N PRO A 567 19.82 2.58 3.96
CA PRO A 567 19.52 2.36 5.38
C PRO A 567 20.40 3.18 6.34
N TRP A 568 21.61 3.56 5.91
CA TRP A 568 22.51 4.42 6.70
C TRP A 568 22.11 5.89 6.72
N ALA A 569 21.41 6.35 5.70
CA ALA A 569 20.89 7.71 5.58
C ALA A 569 19.40 7.81 5.93
N ALA A 570 18.75 6.69 6.20
CA ALA A 570 17.34 6.59 6.55
C ALA A 570 16.39 7.22 5.52
N ARG A 571 16.74 7.13 4.22
CA ARG A 571 15.98 7.80 3.16
C ARG A 571 16.08 7.13 1.78
N TRP A 572 15.15 7.48 0.92
CA TRP A 572 15.16 7.03 -0.47
C TRP A 572 16.29 7.69 -1.27
N LEU A 573 16.78 6.97 -2.28
CA LEU A 573 17.85 7.41 -3.17
C LEU A 573 17.35 8.38 -4.26
N SER A 574 16.05 8.35 -4.53
CA SER A 574 15.38 9.18 -5.53
C SER A 574 14.04 9.71 -5.00
N ALA A 575 13.56 10.79 -5.61
CA ALA A 575 12.22 11.30 -5.34
C ALA A 575 11.15 10.23 -5.64
N ASP A 576 10.03 10.31 -4.93
CA ASP A 576 8.91 9.36 -5.09
C ASP A 576 8.31 9.46 -6.50
N PRO A 577 8.26 8.35 -7.28
CA PRO A 577 7.62 8.36 -8.59
C PRO A 577 6.10 8.59 -8.54
N SER A 578 5.46 8.31 -7.38
CA SER A 578 4.03 8.60 -7.15
C SER A 578 3.78 10.08 -6.83
N GLY A 579 4.82 10.93 -6.82
CA GLY A 579 4.72 12.33 -6.47
C GLY A 579 4.35 12.55 -5.01
N ALA A 580 3.40 13.45 -4.74
CA ALA A 580 3.01 13.82 -3.38
C ALA A 580 2.00 12.86 -2.71
N ALA A 581 1.84 11.64 -3.21
CA ALA A 581 0.88 10.67 -2.66
C ALA A 581 1.17 10.34 -1.18
N ASP A 582 2.46 10.29 -0.78
CA ASP A 582 2.92 10.11 0.60
C ASP A 582 3.32 11.42 1.30
N GLY A 583 2.90 12.56 0.77
CA GLY A 583 3.21 13.89 1.32
C GLY A 583 4.26 14.66 0.51
N LEU A 584 4.64 15.82 1.03
CA LEU A 584 5.48 16.77 0.29
C LEU A 584 6.99 16.44 0.31
N ASN A 585 7.43 15.62 1.26
CA ASN A 585 8.82 15.17 1.31
C ASN A 585 8.96 13.86 0.54
N LEU A 586 9.45 13.94 -0.69
CA LEU A 586 9.52 12.81 -1.62
C LEU A 586 10.65 11.81 -1.30
N TYR A 587 11.43 12.03 -0.25
CA TYR A 587 12.56 11.16 0.14
C TYR A 587 12.38 10.49 1.49
N ARG A 588 11.35 10.85 2.24
CA ARG A 588 11.08 10.35 3.58
C ARG A 588 10.68 8.88 3.53
N MET A 589 11.31 8.04 4.37
CA MET A 589 10.93 6.63 4.53
C MET A 589 9.81 6.50 5.56
N VAL A 590 8.66 5.96 5.17
CA VAL A 590 7.53 5.57 6.02
C VAL A 590 7.23 6.57 7.15
N HIS A 591 7.07 7.83 6.82
CA HIS A 591 6.80 8.94 7.77
C HIS A 591 7.81 9.04 8.92
N ASN A 592 9.05 8.60 8.74
CA ASN A 592 10.07 8.49 9.79
C ASN A 592 9.65 7.59 10.97
N ASN A 593 8.76 6.63 10.74
CA ASN A 593 8.32 5.62 11.70
C ASN A 593 8.61 4.18 11.19
N PRO A 594 9.87 3.82 11.03
CA PRO A 594 10.28 2.58 10.36
C PRO A 594 10.12 1.32 11.23
N VAL A 595 9.63 1.45 12.45
CA VAL A 595 9.36 0.34 13.36
C VAL A 595 7.90 -0.13 13.26
N THR A 596 6.99 0.82 13.04
CA THR A 596 5.56 0.53 12.94
C THR A 596 5.10 0.38 11.50
N LEU A 597 5.65 1.19 10.58
CA LEU A 597 5.25 1.25 9.18
C LEU A 597 6.31 0.59 8.28
N HIS A 598 5.87 0.04 7.16
CA HIS A 598 6.76 -0.44 6.11
C HIS A 598 6.22 -0.04 4.73
N ASP A 599 7.08 0.07 3.74
CA ASP A 599 6.70 0.30 2.35
C ASP A 599 6.84 -1.02 1.57
N PRO A 600 5.76 -1.55 0.98
CA PRO A 600 5.80 -2.85 0.31
C PRO A 600 6.54 -2.82 -1.04
N ASN A 601 6.59 -1.69 -1.73
CA ASN A 601 7.09 -1.61 -3.11
C ASN A 601 7.93 -0.37 -3.43
N GLY A 602 8.10 0.55 -2.51
CA GLY A 602 8.83 1.80 -2.71
C GLY A 602 7.99 2.95 -3.28
N LEU A 603 6.66 2.93 -3.09
CA LEU A 603 5.75 4.00 -3.53
C LEU A 603 4.89 4.57 -2.41
N GLN A 604 4.46 3.74 -1.46
CA GLN A 604 3.52 4.13 -0.42
C GLN A 604 3.81 3.41 0.89
N PRO A 605 3.71 4.08 2.05
CA PRO A 605 3.57 3.37 3.30
C PRO A 605 2.25 2.58 3.29
N PRO A 606 2.15 1.47 4.04
CA PRO A 606 0.90 0.78 4.20
C PRO A 606 -0.12 1.71 4.85
N PRO A 607 -1.42 1.51 4.58
CA PRO A 607 -2.45 2.17 5.34
C PRO A 607 -2.23 1.91 6.84
N PRO A 608 -2.58 2.85 7.71
CA PRO A 608 -2.51 2.61 9.15
C PRO A 608 -3.25 1.31 9.50
N PRO A 609 -2.81 0.57 10.53
CA PRO A 609 -3.42 -0.69 10.90
C PRO A 609 -4.93 -0.50 11.01
N PRO A 610 -5.74 -1.48 10.55
CA PRO A 610 -7.19 -1.36 10.53
C PRO A 610 -7.69 -0.99 11.93
N MET A 611 -8.55 0.03 11.99
CA MET A 611 -9.18 0.40 13.24
C MET A 611 -10.02 -0.78 13.76
N PRO A 612 -10.15 -0.93 15.09
CA PRO A 612 -10.87 -2.04 15.70
C PRO A 612 -12.28 -2.17 15.11
N GLY A 613 -12.62 -3.32 14.55
CA GLY A 613 -13.94 -3.62 14.01
C GLY A 613 -14.04 -3.77 12.49
N MET A 614 -12.96 -3.54 11.72
CA MET A 614 -12.93 -3.93 10.31
C MET A 614 -12.26 -5.28 10.17
N ALA A 615 -13.01 -6.29 9.79
CA ALA A 615 -12.44 -7.48 9.18
C ALA A 615 -11.60 -7.01 7.98
N SER A 616 -10.30 -7.27 8.02
CA SER A 616 -9.50 -7.16 6.82
C SER A 616 -10.15 -8.06 5.78
N ALA A 617 -10.61 -7.47 4.68
CA ALA A 617 -10.84 -8.27 3.49
C ALA A 617 -9.61 -9.16 3.29
N PRO A 618 -9.76 -10.43 2.90
CA PRO A 618 -8.61 -11.25 2.54
C PRO A 618 -7.75 -10.40 1.59
N PRO A 619 -6.41 -10.41 1.77
CA PRO A 619 -5.54 -9.67 0.86
C PRO A 619 -6.00 -10.01 -0.56
N PRO A 620 -6.15 -9.05 -1.46
CA PRO A 620 -6.44 -9.37 -2.84
C PRO A 620 -5.43 -10.43 -3.24
N PRO A 621 -5.83 -11.47 -3.99
CA PRO A 621 -4.89 -12.47 -4.46
C PRO A 621 -3.69 -11.72 -5.02
N PRO A 622 -2.46 -12.16 -4.77
CA PRO A 622 -1.28 -11.50 -5.30
C PRO A 622 -1.55 -11.28 -6.79
N PRO A 623 -1.27 -10.09 -7.34
CA PRO A 623 -1.52 -9.84 -8.75
C PRO A 623 -0.90 -10.99 -9.51
N PRO A 624 -1.60 -11.58 -10.47
CA PRO A 624 -1.08 -12.72 -11.21
C PRO A 624 0.31 -12.37 -11.70
N PRO A 625 1.29 -13.27 -11.63
CA PRO A 625 2.64 -13.00 -12.06
C PRO A 625 2.60 -12.54 -13.51
N GLY A 626 3.03 -11.31 -13.79
CA GLY A 626 2.91 -10.64 -15.09
C GLY A 626 2.00 -9.42 -15.10
N MET A 627 1.24 -9.16 -14.05
CA MET A 627 0.61 -7.86 -13.82
C MET A 627 1.27 -7.19 -12.62
N SER A 628 2.43 -6.61 -12.83
CA SER A 628 2.80 -5.43 -12.03
C SER A 628 1.74 -4.37 -12.27
N ALA A 629 1.39 -3.69 -11.21
CA ALA A 629 0.48 -2.58 -11.27
C ALA A 629 1.00 -1.54 -12.29
N ALA A 630 0.65 -1.73 -13.54
CA ALA A 630 0.39 -0.57 -14.37
C ALA A 630 -0.65 0.20 -13.57
N VAL A 631 -0.35 1.43 -13.22
CA VAL A 631 -1.37 2.40 -12.84
C VAL A 631 -2.52 2.15 -13.83
N PRO A 632 -3.69 1.72 -13.40
CA PRO A 632 -4.74 1.39 -14.33
C PRO A 632 -5.11 2.66 -15.06
N VAL A 633 -4.63 2.80 -16.27
CA VAL A 633 -5.28 3.66 -17.24
C VAL A 633 -6.56 2.93 -17.56
N MET A 634 -7.63 3.26 -16.84
CA MET A 634 -8.96 2.79 -17.18
C MET A 634 -9.27 3.15 -18.63
N PRO A 635 -9.73 2.20 -19.45
CA PRO A 635 -10.27 2.56 -20.74
C PRO A 635 -11.50 3.46 -20.53
N PRO A 636 -11.66 4.55 -21.29
CA PRO A 636 -12.85 5.37 -21.23
C PRO A 636 -14.07 4.51 -21.63
N PRO A 637 -15.24 4.74 -21.03
CA PRO A 637 -16.48 4.09 -21.43
C PRO A 637 -16.83 4.45 -22.87
N PRO A 638 -17.51 3.58 -23.62
CA PRO A 638 -17.92 3.86 -25.00
C PRO A 638 -18.90 5.04 -25.03
N PRO A 639 -18.83 5.91 -26.05
CA PRO A 639 -19.73 7.06 -26.18
C PRO A 639 -21.17 6.60 -26.44
N PRO A 640 -22.17 7.30 -25.87
CA PRO A 640 -23.56 7.06 -26.21
C PRO A 640 -23.87 7.52 -27.64
N PRO A 641 -24.87 6.91 -28.35
CA PRO A 641 -25.24 7.28 -29.70
C PRO A 641 -25.85 8.67 -29.75
N GLY A 642 -25.48 9.42 -30.78
CA GLY A 642 -25.74 10.83 -30.96
C GLY A 642 -27.19 11.25 -30.97
N SER A 643 -27.42 12.44 -30.44
CA SER A 643 -28.57 13.31 -30.80
C SER A 643 -28.08 14.74 -31.00
N GLY A 644 -28.69 15.34 -32.01
CA GLY A 644 -28.27 16.46 -32.78
C GLY A 644 -28.12 17.82 -32.09
N LEU A 645 -27.38 18.61 -32.78
CA LEU A 645 -27.05 20.00 -32.58
C LEU A 645 -28.27 20.91 -32.34
N SER A 646 -28.21 21.74 -31.28
CA SER A 646 -28.80 23.08 -31.33
C SER A 646 -27.95 24.01 -30.45
N GLY A 647 -27.58 25.15 -31.01
CA GLY A 647 -26.62 26.10 -30.48
C GLY A 647 -27.15 26.94 -29.31
N PRO A 648 -26.24 27.67 -28.62
CA PRO A 648 -26.57 28.42 -27.42
C PRO A 648 -27.35 29.72 -27.72
N PRO A 649 -28.25 30.16 -26.82
CA PRO A 649 -28.92 31.47 -26.95
C PRO A 649 -28.01 32.63 -26.49
N PRO A 650 -28.24 33.86 -26.98
CA PRO A 650 -27.40 35.02 -26.67
C PRO A 650 -27.68 35.59 -25.28
N PRO A 651 -26.72 36.38 -24.70
CA PRO A 651 -26.83 36.95 -23.36
C PRO A 651 -27.86 38.14 -23.36
N PRO A 652 -28.55 38.37 -22.23
CA PRO A 652 -29.44 39.50 -22.04
C PRO A 652 -28.70 40.79 -21.69
N PRO A 653 -29.28 41.98 -22.02
CA PRO A 653 -28.61 43.26 -21.85
C PRO A 653 -28.62 43.80 -20.41
N LEU A 654 -27.59 44.56 -20.09
CA LEU A 654 -27.41 45.34 -18.90
C LEU A 654 -28.40 46.51 -18.83
N GLY A 655 -29.09 46.66 -17.70
CA GLY A 655 -29.98 47.80 -17.48
C GLY A 655 -30.19 48.10 -15.97
N GLY A 656 -29.62 49.20 -15.53
CA GLY A 656 -30.08 50.25 -14.67
C GLY A 656 -30.61 49.96 -13.25
N ALA A 657 -29.86 50.47 -12.26
CA ALA A 657 -30.21 50.54 -10.86
C ALA A 657 -31.45 51.41 -10.55
N SER A 658 -32.24 50.97 -9.56
CA SER A 658 -32.91 51.88 -8.63
C SER A 658 -33.31 51.16 -7.36
N SER A 659 -33.07 51.83 -6.24
CA SER A 659 -33.22 51.43 -4.84
C SER A 659 -34.68 51.30 -4.40
N SER A 660 -34.99 50.24 -3.68
CA SER A 660 -35.93 50.26 -2.55
C SER A 660 -35.69 49.00 -1.68
N ALA A 661 -35.46 49.23 -0.39
CA ALA A 661 -35.26 48.20 0.59
C ALA A 661 -36.55 47.45 0.91
N GLY A 662 -36.81 46.43 0.16
CA GLY A 662 -37.73 45.38 0.48
C GLY A 662 -36.91 44.09 0.60
N ALA A 663 -37.05 43.29 1.69
CA ALA A 663 -36.38 42.05 1.83
C ALA A 663 -36.59 41.21 0.62
N ALA A 664 -35.54 40.92 -0.13
CA ALA A 664 -35.57 40.03 -1.28
C ALA A 664 -36.13 38.66 -0.86
N PRO A 665 -36.99 38.04 -1.61
CA PRO A 665 -37.45 36.67 -1.31
C PRO A 665 -36.25 35.77 -1.25
N ARG A 666 -36.07 35.13 -0.09
CA ARG A 666 -34.97 34.18 0.13
C ARG A 666 -35.05 33.08 -0.89
N LYS A 667 -33.96 32.81 -1.59
CA LYS A 667 -33.90 31.76 -2.58
C LYS A 667 -34.14 30.41 -1.94
N LYS A 668 -35.04 29.64 -2.53
CA LYS A 668 -35.29 28.26 -2.18
C LYS A 668 -34.14 27.43 -2.74
N TRP A 669 -33.39 26.74 -1.89
CA TRP A 669 -32.36 25.83 -2.37
C TRP A 669 -33.01 24.51 -2.78
N VAL A 670 -32.75 24.08 -3.99
CA VAL A 670 -33.25 22.81 -4.51
C VAL A 670 -32.06 22.10 -5.14
N ILE A 671 -31.75 20.89 -4.66
CA ILE A 671 -30.74 20.00 -5.26
C ILE A 671 -30.99 19.85 -6.78
N LYS A 672 -32.22 20.11 -7.24
CA LYS A 672 -32.62 20.10 -8.65
C LYS A 672 -31.89 21.07 -9.58
N GLU A 673 -31.21 22.06 -9.06
CA GLU A 673 -30.52 23.05 -9.90
C GLU A 673 -29.14 22.55 -10.41
N ASP A 674 -28.68 21.37 -9.96
CA ASP A 674 -27.49 20.74 -10.47
C ASP A 674 -27.83 19.57 -11.40
N PRO A 675 -27.77 19.75 -12.75
CA PRO A 675 -28.16 18.72 -13.71
C PRO A 675 -27.31 17.45 -13.66
N ALA A 676 -26.09 17.51 -13.12
CA ALA A 676 -25.20 16.36 -13.00
C ALA A 676 -25.66 15.40 -11.89
N LEU A 677 -26.22 15.94 -10.82
CA LEU A 677 -26.74 15.18 -9.69
C LEU A 677 -28.09 14.51 -9.97
N HIS A 678 -28.84 15.01 -10.96
CA HIS A 678 -30.19 14.53 -11.28
C HIS A 678 -30.29 13.32 -12.21
N LYS A 679 -29.21 12.94 -12.86
CA LYS A 679 -29.25 11.99 -13.99
C LYS A 679 -29.30 10.52 -13.65
N GLN A 680 -29.20 10.12 -12.41
CA GLN A 680 -29.22 8.69 -12.05
C GLN A 680 -30.29 8.37 -11.00
N GLN A 681 -31.37 7.81 -11.52
CA GLN A 681 -32.34 6.97 -10.82
C GLN A 681 -32.42 7.11 -9.28
N GLY A 682 -33.31 7.98 -8.81
CA GLY A 682 -33.70 7.98 -7.41
C GLY A 682 -32.91 8.84 -6.46
N GLY A 683 -32.20 9.84 -6.97
CA GLY A 683 -31.64 10.91 -6.16
C GLY A 683 -30.30 10.60 -5.47
N ASP A 684 -29.58 11.64 -5.21
CA ASP A 684 -28.24 11.60 -4.60
C ASP A 684 -28.26 11.34 -3.09
N TYR A 685 -29.44 11.21 -2.50
CA TYR A 685 -29.61 10.91 -1.08
C TYR A 685 -28.77 9.70 -0.58
N PRO A 686 -28.69 8.59 -1.34
CA PRO A 686 -27.82 7.47 -0.94
C PRO A 686 -26.35 7.85 -0.82
N TYR A 687 -25.85 8.77 -1.66
CA TYR A 687 -24.47 9.26 -1.57
C TYR A 687 -24.24 10.07 -0.28
N TYR A 688 -25.10 11.02 0.02
CA TYR A 688 -25.00 11.84 1.23
C TYR A 688 -25.17 11.00 2.49
N SER A 689 -26.14 10.11 2.53
CA SER A 689 -26.39 9.24 3.68
C SER A 689 -25.24 8.27 3.94
N SER A 690 -24.72 7.63 2.89
CA SER A 690 -23.56 6.75 3.01
C SER A 690 -22.29 7.52 3.39
N MET A 691 -22.11 8.72 2.85
CA MET A 691 -20.99 9.60 3.20
C MET A 691 -21.05 10.05 4.66
N THR A 692 -22.23 10.36 5.21
CA THR A 692 -22.40 10.68 6.65
C THR A 692 -21.86 9.55 7.53
N ILE A 693 -22.30 8.34 7.25
CA ILE A 693 -21.89 7.16 8.00
C ILE A 693 -20.38 6.92 7.83
N ALA A 694 -19.84 7.15 6.62
CA ALA A 694 -18.43 7.02 6.38
C ALA A 694 -17.59 8.07 7.13
N LEU A 695 -18.03 9.31 7.20
CA LEU A 695 -17.38 10.37 7.99
C LEU A 695 -17.38 10.03 9.48
N GLN A 696 -18.49 9.55 10.01
CA GLN A 696 -18.58 9.10 11.40
C GLN A 696 -17.66 7.91 11.69
N LYS A 697 -17.65 6.90 10.80
CA LYS A 697 -16.77 5.73 10.94
C LYS A 697 -15.28 6.07 10.88
N ASN A 698 -14.91 7.10 10.15
CA ASN A 698 -13.52 7.57 10.08
C ASN A 698 -13.20 8.65 11.12
N ASN A 699 -14.13 8.95 12.02
CA ASN A 699 -13.99 10.01 13.02
C ASN A 699 -13.57 11.35 12.42
N VAL A 700 -14.08 11.66 11.23
CA VAL A 700 -13.82 12.90 10.50
C VAL A 700 -14.84 13.94 10.95
N GLY A 701 -14.37 15.00 11.57
CA GLY A 701 -15.20 16.08 12.10
C GLY A 701 -15.82 16.97 11.02
N HIS A 702 -15.19 17.11 9.86
CA HIS A 702 -15.66 17.96 8.76
C HIS A 702 -15.40 17.29 7.40
N TYR A 703 -16.37 17.38 6.48
CA TYR A 703 -16.26 16.76 5.14
C TYR A 703 -15.12 17.34 4.27
N SER A 704 -14.67 18.58 4.54
CA SER A 704 -13.52 19.19 3.85
C SER A 704 -12.19 18.71 4.41
N ASP A 705 -12.17 18.14 5.60
CA ASP A 705 -10.96 17.80 6.36
C ASP A 705 -10.70 16.29 6.35
N ILE A 706 -11.05 15.62 5.26
CA ILE A 706 -10.80 14.20 5.09
C ILE A 706 -9.29 14.02 4.88
N PRO A 707 -8.56 13.49 5.89
CA PRO A 707 -7.10 13.46 5.86
C PRO A 707 -6.54 12.43 4.88
N ASP A 708 -7.31 11.39 4.59
CA ASP A 708 -6.99 10.32 3.63
C ASP A 708 -8.21 10.07 2.73
N PRO A 709 -8.32 10.76 1.59
CA PRO A 709 -9.45 10.60 0.67
C PRO A 709 -9.59 9.18 0.10
N GLU A 710 -8.49 8.48 -0.14
CA GLU A 710 -8.54 7.11 -0.68
C GLU A 710 -8.97 6.09 0.36
N GLY A 711 -8.47 6.19 1.58
CA GLY A 711 -8.94 5.38 2.70
C GLY A 711 -10.39 5.67 3.05
N PHE A 712 -10.78 6.95 3.01
CA PHE A 712 -12.16 7.38 3.17
C PHE A 712 -13.08 6.75 2.10
N LEU A 713 -12.66 6.75 0.85
CA LEU A 713 -13.40 6.12 -0.26
C LEU A 713 -13.65 4.63 -0.01
N LYS A 714 -12.69 3.90 0.53
CA LYS A 714 -12.88 2.49 0.88
C LYS A 714 -13.99 2.31 1.91
N THR A 715 -13.97 3.13 2.96
CA THR A 715 -15.01 3.12 3.97
C THR A 715 -16.36 3.54 3.38
N TRP A 716 -16.37 4.59 2.56
CA TRP A 716 -17.57 5.07 1.92
C TRP A 716 -18.17 4.03 0.98
N LYS A 717 -17.37 3.37 0.14
CA LYS A 717 -17.80 2.25 -0.70
C LYS A 717 -18.41 1.12 0.12
N ALA A 718 -17.72 0.67 1.17
CA ALA A 718 -18.22 -0.40 2.03
C ALA A 718 -19.55 -0.06 2.72
N VAL A 719 -19.73 1.20 3.12
CA VAL A 719 -21.00 1.69 3.66
C VAL A 719 -22.08 1.72 2.58
N ALA A 720 -21.74 2.22 1.41
CA ALA A 720 -22.66 2.36 0.27
C ALA A 720 -23.13 0.98 -0.23
N ASP A 721 -22.23 0.01 -0.33
CA ASP A 721 -22.56 -1.35 -0.77
C ASP A 721 -23.50 -2.07 0.21
N ALA A 722 -23.48 -1.69 1.48
CA ALA A 722 -24.42 -2.21 2.49
C ALA A 722 -25.81 -1.56 2.41
N MET A 723 -25.98 -0.51 1.64
CA MET A 723 -27.26 0.20 1.47
C MET A 723 -28.07 -0.39 0.30
N LYS A 724 -29.40 -0.19 0.35
CA LYS A 724 -30.31 -0.55 -0.75
C LYS A 724 -31.26 0.61 -1.02
N PRO A 725 -31.19 1.27 -2.21
CA PRO A 725 -30.25 0.99 -3.30
C PRO A 725 -28.83 1.42 -2.97
N SER A 726 -27.85 0.66 -3.45
CA SER A 726 -26.43 1.03 -3.30
C SER A 726 -26.06 2.14 -4.29
N PRO A 727 -25.46 3.25 -3.84
CA PRO A 727 -24.91 4.25 -4.75
C PRO A 727 -23.74 3.67 -5.55
N GLN A 728 -23.77 3.89 -6.89
CA GLN A 728 -22.75 3.38 -7.79
C GLN A 728 -21.70 4.47 -8.09
N HIS A 729 -20.50 4.07 -8.52
CA HIS A 729 -19.42 4.97 -8.89
C HIS A 729 -18.96 5.93 -7.79
N ILE A 730 -18.63 5.39 -6.63
CA ILE A 730 -17.97 6.13 -5.55
C ILE A 730 -16.44 6.10 -5.79
N ASP A 731 -15.87 7.25 -6.14
CA ASP A 731 -14.46 7.46 -6.39
C ASP A 731 -14.01 8.85 -5.92
N LEU A 732 -12.75 9.21 -6.14
CA LEU A 732 -12.22 10.53 -5.76
C LEU A 732 -12.90 11.69 -6.48
N GLU A 733 -13.31 11.49 -7.72
CA GLU A 733 -14.02 12.50 -8.49
C GLU A 733 -15.40 12.76 -7.91
N LYS A 734 -16.14 11.70 -7.57
CA LYS A 734 -17.43 11.80 -6.88
C LYS A 734 -17.32 12.38 -5.48
N LEU A 735 -16.26 12.04 -4.75
CA LEU A 735 -15.99 12.66 -3.45
C LEU A 735 -15.79 14.16 -3.59
N ALA A 736 -14.94 14.60 -4.52
CA ALA A 736 -14.68 16.01 -4.78
C ALA A 736 -15.95 16.76 -5.24
N GLU A 737 -16.75 16.15 -6.08
CA GLU A 737 -18.04 16.69 -6.54
C GLU A 737 -19.00 16.93 -5.37
N ILE A 738 -19.14 15.94 -4.48
CA ILE A 738 -20.02 16.05 -3.30
C ILE A 738 -19.46 17.07 -2.31
N GLN A 739 -18.16 17.10 -2.06
CA GLN A 739 -17.53 18.11 -1.22
C GLN A 739 -17.75 19.54 -1.76
N ALA A 740 -17.62 19.74 -3.08
CA ALA A 740 -17.89 21.02 -3.71
C ALA A 740 -19.38 21.42 -3.58
N THR A 741 -20.27 20.46 -3.73
CA THR A 741 -21.72 20.69 -3.56
C THR A 741 -22.06 21.05 -2.12
N LEU A 742 -21.52 20.31 -1.14
CA LEU A 742 -21.73 20.61 0.29
C LEU A 742 -21.17 21.98 0.67
N THR A 743 -20.00 22.35 0.16
CA THR A 743 -19.41 23.67 0.36
C THR A 743 -20.29 24.80 -0.19
N ARG A 744 -20.86 24.61 -1.38
CA ARG A 744 -21.82 25.54 -1.98
C ARG A 744 -23.08 25.65 -1.13
N MET A 745 -23.64 24.52 -0.69
CA MET A 745 -24.83 24.47 0.15
C MET A 745 -24.62 25.19 1.49
N ASP A 746 -23.49 24.92 2.14
CA ASP A 746 -23.15 25.56 3.43
C ASP A 746 -23.04 27.10 3.29
N LYS A 747 -22.43 27.57 2.21
CA LYS A 747 -22.30 28.99 1.91
C LYS A 747 -23.66 29.66 1.66
N GLU A 748 -24.59 28.97 1.03
CA GLU A 748 -25.88 29.52 0.64
C GLU A 748 -26.97 29.29 1.71
N TRP A 749 -26.70 28.48 2.72
CA TRP A 749 -27.69 28.01 3.71
C TRP A 749 -28.45 29.14 4.42
N SER A 750 -27.79 30.22 4.74
CA SER A 750 -28.39 31.39 5.41
C SER A 750 -29.49 32.07 4.58
N GLY A 751 -29.56 31.77 3.28
CA GLY A 751 -30.57 32.30 2.36
C GLY A 751 -31.90 31.57 2.35
N TYR A 752 -32.03 30.39 3.02
CA TYR A 752 -33.24 29.56 2.95
C TYR A 752 -34.25 29.86 4.05
N ASN A 753 -35.50 29.49 3.82
CA ASN A 753 -36.58 29.60 4.79
C ASN A 753 -36.37 28.58 5.89
N LYS A 754 -36.68 29.01 7.15
CA LYS A 754 -36.67 28.11 8.29
C LYS A 754 -37.82 27.10 8.22
N ALA A 755 -37.61 25.91 8.76
CA ALA A 755 -38.67 24.91 8.92
C ALA A 755 -39.75 25.43 9.87
N ASN A 756 -40.99 25.28 9.48
CA ASN A 756 -42.14 25.64 10.31
C ASN A 756 -42.72 24.36 10.97
N VAL A 757 -41.90 23.70 11.73
CA VAL A 757 -42.25 22.48 12.47
C VAL A 757 -41.53 22.45 13.81
N SER A 758 -42.15 21.88 14.83
CA SER A 758 -41.60 21.74 16.20
C SER A 758 -40.87 20.40 16.40
N GLU A 759 -41.15 19.43 15.55
CA GLU A 759 -40.57 18.09 15.61
C GLU A 759 -40.43 17.48 14.25
N THR A 760 -39.43 16.62 14.08
CA THR A 760 -39.24 15.82 12.87
C THR A 760 -38.78 14.41 13.21
N PHE A 761 -38.85 13.49 12.23
CA PHE A 761 -38.60 12.08 12.43
C PHE A 761 -37.60 11.57 11.38
N ARG A 762 -36.71 10.70 11.82
CA ARG A 762 -35.78 9.97 10.93
C ARG A 762 -35.81 8.48 11.24
N GLY A 763 -35.87 7.66 10.22
CA GLY A 763 -35.78 6.21 10.34
C GLY A 763 -34.41 5.69 9.97
N ASP A 764 -33.81 4.86 10.83
CA ASP A 764 -32.52 4.20 10.55
C ASP A 764 -32.61 2.69 10.77
N THR A 765 -31.67 1.96 10.20
CA THR A 765 -31.51 0.51 10.35
C THR A 765 -30.42 0.18 11.38
N PRO A 766 -30.33 -1.06 11.87
CA PRO A 766 -29.26 -1.48 12.77
C PRO A 766 -27.83 -1.22 12.26
N ALA A 767 -27.64 -0.97 10.96
CA ALA A 767 -26.33 -0.62 10.38
C ALA A 767 -25.70 0.63 11.01
N VAL A 768 -26.50 1.55 11.60
CA VAL A 768 -25.97 2.73 12.30
C VAL A 768 -25.41 2.43 13.69
N LEU A 769 -25.65 1.23 14.28
CA LEU A 769 -25.17 0.89 15.61
C LEU A 769 -23.65 1.02 15.74
N GLY A 770 -22.90 0.68 14.69
CA GLY A 770 -21.45 0.85 14.66
C GLY A 770 -20.97 2.30 14.71
N SER A 771 -21.85 3.26 14.43
CA SER A 771 -21.53 4.70 14.48
C SER A 771 -21.81 5.33 15.85
N TYR A 772 -22.62 4.66 16.69
CA TYR A 772 -23.03 5.15 18.00
C TYR A 772 -22.82 4.08 19.08
N PRO A 773 -21.64 3.98 19.70
CA PRO A 773 -21.32 2.96 20.71
C PRO A 773 -22.32 2.93 21.88
N TRP A 774 -22.84 4.09 22.31
CA TRP A 774 -23.84 4.18 23.36
C TRP A 774 -25.16 3.52 22.95
N LEU A 775 -25.54 3.63 21.68
CA LEU A 775 -26.76 2.99 21.16
C LEU A 775 -26.53 1.48 20.97
N ALA A 776 -25.36 1.07 20.49
CA ALA A 776 -25.00 -0.33 20.36
C ALA A 776 -25.03 -1.05 21.71
N ASN A 777 -24.46 -0.48 22.74
CA ASN A 777 -24.52 -1.01 24.12
C ASN A 777 -25.95 -1.13 24.65
N PHE A 778 -26.79 -0.13 24.39
CA PHE A 778 -28.22 -0.19 24.81
C PHE A 778 -28.97 -1.30 24.07
N VAL A 779 -28.76 -1.44 22.76
CA VAL A 779 -29.38 -2.50 21.95
C VAL A 779 -28.95 -3.88 22.43
N GLU A 780 -27.66 -4.07 22.71
CA GLU A 780 -27.11 -5.33 23.23
C GLU A 780 -27.75 -5.72 24.58
N GLN A 781 -27.84 -4.75 25.50
CA GLN A 781 -28.49 -4.97 26.82
C GLN A 781 -29.98 -5.30 26.73
N THR A 782 -30.68 -4.78 25.72
CA THR A 782 -32.14 -4.93 25.60
C THR A 782 -32.54 -6.03 24.62
N HIS A 783 -31.63 -6.57 23.82
CA HIS A 783 -31.95 -7.58 22.81
C HIS A 783 -32.42 -8.91 23.39
N ALA A 784 -32.06 -9.22 24.62
CA ALA A 784 -32.44 -10.46 25.30
C ALA A 784 -33.80 -10.37 26.04
N SER A 785 -34.36 -9.18 26.20
CA SER A 785 -35.64 -8.99 26.92
C SER A 785 -36.64 -8.24 26.04
N ASP A 786 -37.80 -8.83 25.81
CA ASP A 786 -38.89 -8.17 25.08
C ASP A 786 -39.71 -7.25 26.05
N THR A 787 -38.98 -6.48 26.88
CA THR A 787 -39.56 -5.53 27.84
C THR A 787 -39.20 -4.11 27.43
N ALA A 788 -40.17 -3.19 27.62
CA ALA A 788 -39.92 -1.77 27.41
C ALA A 788 -38.88 -1.26 28.42
N MET A 789 -37.83 -0.63 27.95
CA MET A 789 -36.77 -0.03 28.76
C MET A 789 -36.41 1.35 28.19
N GLU A 790 -36.23 2.33 29.05
CA GLU A 790 -35.80 3.67 28.66
C GLU A 790 -34.56 4.03 29.48
N GLN A 791 -33.55 4.49 28.80
CA GLN A 791 -32.32 5.01 29.40
C GLN A 791 -32.20 6.52 29.09
N ARG A 792 -32.10 7.33 30.12
CA ARG A 792 -31.81 8.75 29.97
C ARG A 792 -30.34 8.94 29.63
N LEU A 793 -30.10 9.81 28.67
CA LEU A 793 -28.77 10.20 28.21
C LEU A 793 -28.72 11.74 28.29
N ASP A 794 -27.53 12.26 28.45
CA ASP A 794 -27.26 13.70 28.35
C ASP A 794 -25.98 13.85 27.51
N LEU A 795 -26.10 13.65 26.20
CA LEU A 795 -25.01 13.55 25.28
C LEU A 795 -25.16 14.60 24.16
N ASP A 796 -24.26 15.54 24.10
CA ASP A 796 -24.16 16.46 22.97
C ASP A 796 -23.38 15.81 21.83
N MET A 797 -23.87 15.92 20.60
CA MET A 797 -23.20 15.45 19.40
C MET A 797 -23.46 16.38 18.22
N ASP A 798 -22.52 16.42 17.29
CA ASP A 798 -22.62 17.16 16.05
C ASP A 798 -22.89 16.19 14.87
N SER A 799 -23.77 16.60 13.97
CA SER A 799 -23.98 15.90 12.71
C SER A 799 -23.01 16.44 11.65
N PRO A 800 -22.08 15.64 11.12
CA PRO A 800 -21.01 16.12 10.23
C PRO A 800 -21.49 16.51 8.84
N ILE A 801 -22.70 16.14 8.46
CA ILE A 801 -23.30 16.51 7.17
C ILE A 801 -24.79 16.84 7.28
N ILE A 802 -25.39 17.20 6.16
CA ILE A 802 -26.82 17.47 6.03
C ILE A 802 -27.65 16.27 6.47
N MET A 803 -28.61 16.49 7.34
CA MET A 803 -29.54 15.48 7.81
C MET A 803 -30.92 15.70 7.19
N SER A 804 -31.42 14.68 6.51
CA SER A 804 -32.79 14.66 5.97
C SER A 804 -33.72 13.93 6.92
N THR A 805 -34.86 14.52 7.24
CA THR A 805 -35.87 13.99 8.15
C THR A 805 -37.28 14.20 7.58
N ALA A 806 -38.29 13.59 8.15
CA ALA A 806 -39.69 13.72 7.75
C ALA A 806 -40.51 14.45 8.81
N LYS A 807 -41.53 15.19 8.40
CA LYS A 807 -42.53 15.77 9.31
C LYS A 807 -43.48 14.70 9.88
N ASP A 808 -43.66 13.59 9.18
CA ASP A 808 -44.51 12.48 9.53
C ASP A 808 -43.70 11.20 9.75
N PRO A 809 -43.77 10.54 10.91
CA PRO A 809 -43.08 9.28 11.18
C PRO A 809 -43.61 8.09 10.37
N LEU A 810 -44.79 8.20 9.73
CA LEU A 810 -45.33 7.16 8.85
C LEU A 810 -44.85 7.23 7.41
N MET A 811 -44.02 8.16 7.05
CA MET A 811 -43.46 8.24 5.70
C MET A 811 -42.73 6.93 5.30
N ASP A 812 -42.80 6.56 4.05
CA ASP A 812 -42.33 5.27 3.52
C ASP A 812 -40.86 4.98 3.79
N TYR A 813 -40.04 6.00 3.96
CA TYR A 813 -38.61 5.82 4.29
C TYR A 813 -38.31 5.83 5.81
N VAL A 814 -39.26 6.23 6.67
CA VAL A 814 -39.14 6.22 8.13
C VAL A 814 -39.81 4.98 8.72
N LYS A 815 -41.07 4.75 8.34
CA LYS A 815 -41.97 3.72 8.89
C LYS A 815 -41.38 2.31 8.94
N PRO A 816 -40.68 1.77 7.91
CA PRO A 816 -40.18 0.40 7.92
C PRO A 816 -38.89 0.21 8.68
N LYS A 817 -38.36 1.24 9.34
CA LYS A 817 -37.05 1.19 9.98
C LYS A 817 -37.15 0.74 11.44
N ASN A 818 -36.12 0.01 11.92
CA ASN A 818 -36.08 -0.49 13.29
C ASN A 818 -35.78 0.59 14.33
N ILE A 819 -35.09 1.66 13.93
CA ILE A 819 -34.70 2.77 14.83
C ILE A 819 -35.43 4.03 14.37
N LEU A 820 -36.10 4.68 15.30
CA LEU A 820 -36.78 5.96 15.10
C LEU A 820 -36.02 7.06 15.86
N TRP A 821 -35.60 8.09 15.16
CA TRP A 821 -35.14 9.34 15.74
C TRP A 821 -36.35 10.28 15.83
N HIS A 822 -36.70 10.66 17.05
CA HIS A 822 -37.67 11.67 17.32
C HIS A 822 -36.96 12.95 17.73
N LEU A 823 -36.91 13.91 16.82
CA LEU A 823 -36.13 15.14 16.97
C LEU A 823 -37.04 16.31 17.28
N THR A 824 -36.82 16.96 18.41
CA THR A 824 -37.44 18.22 18.79
C THR A 824 -36.56 19.37 18.31
N LEU A 825 -37.17 20.47 17.84
CA LEU A 825 -36.43 21.63 17.31
C LEU A 825 -36.49 22.78 18.30
N ASP A 826 -35.32 23.31 18.67
CA ASP A 826 -35.23 24.55 19.45
C ASP A 826 -35.67 25.76 18.62
N GLU A 827 -36.15 26.81 19.26
CA GLU A 827 -36.51 28.08 18.62
C GLU A 827 -35.34 28.67 17.87
N GLY A 828 -35.59 29.03 16.62
CA GLY A 828 -34.54 29.63 15.76
C GLY A 828 -33.75 28.65 14.93
N HIS A 829 -33.98 27.35 15.00
CA HIS A 829 -33.32 26.36 14.20
C HIS A 829 -33.51 26.58 12.69
N ALA A 830 -32.48 26.44 11.90
CA ALA A 830 -32.45 26.74 10.45
C ALA A 830 -32.80 25.53 9.57
N GLY A 831 -33.65 24.62 10.00
CA GLY A 831 -34.12 23.52 9.15
C GLY A 831 -34.92 24.05 7.93
N VAL A 832 -34.71 23.49 6.75
CA VAL A 832 -35.40 23.84 5.51
C VAL A 832 -36.53 22.84 5.28
N SER A 833 -37.76 23.31 5.32
CA SER A 833 -38.92 22.53 4.87
C SER A 833 -39.09 22.80 3.35
N GLU A 834 -39.45 21.76 2.60
CA GLU A 834 -39.61 21.79 1.15
C GLU A 834 -38.31 21.59 0.36
N GLY A 835 -37.53 20.60 0.74
CA GLY A 835 -36.42 20.09 -0.04
C GLY A 835 -36.85 19.38 -1.32
N LEU A 836 -36.00 18.53 -1.84
CA LEU A 836 -36.22 17.78 -3.08
C LEU A 836 -37.49 16.96 -3.09
N TYR A 837 -37.90 16.45 -1.92
CA TYR A 837 -39.09 15.62 -1.70
C TYR A 837 -40.14 16.35 -0.83
N ALA A 838 -40.45 17.58 -1.20
CA ALA A 838 -41.46 18.37 -0.51
C ALA A 838 -42.83 17.65 -0.40
N SER A 839 -43.15 16.78 -1.37
CA SER A 839 -44.30 15.90 -1.35
C SER A 839 -44.26 14.84 -0.24
N GLU A 840 -43.07 14.51 0.27
CA GLU A 840 -42.87 13.57 1.36
C GLU A 840 -42.76 14.24 2.72
N GLY A 841 -43.00 15.56 2.79
CA GLY A 841 -42.90 16.30 4.04
C GLY A 841 -41.48 16.38 4.58
N GLU A 842 -40.49 16.36 3.72
CA GLU A 842 -39.07 16.41 4.07
C GLU A 842 -38.67 17.71 4.75
N VAL A 843 -37.84 17.59 5.81
CA VAL A 843 -37.13 18.68 6.46
C VAL A 843 -35.64 18.39 6.45
N THR A 844 -34.86 19.26 5.83
CA THR A 844 -33.42 19.11 5.71
C THR A 844 -32.69 20.10 6.59
N PHE A 845 -31.72 19.64 7.37
CA PHE A 845 -30.92 20.43 8.29
C PHE A 845 -29.53 20.73 7.73
N PRO A 846 -28.92 21.88 8.11
CA PRO A 846 -27.58 22.25 7.68
C PRO A 846 -26.51 21.32 8.18
N LEU A 847 -25.30 21.50 7.65
CA LEU A 847 -24.10 20.84 8.15
C LEU A 847 -23.81 21.20 9.61
N TYR A 848 -23.26 20.23 10.35
CA TYR A 848 -22.81 20.40 11.75
C TYR A 848 -23.90 20.91 12.67
N ASN A 849 -25.11 20.39 12.53
CA ASN A 849 -26.13 20.60 13.53
C ASN A 849 -25.72 20.00 14.86
N ARG A 850 -25.95 20.75 15.93
CA ARG A 850 -25.85 20.22 17.29
C ARG A 850 -27.11 19.49 17.69
N MET A 851 -26.96 18.31 18.26
CA MET A 851 -28.02 17.53 18.83
C MET A 851 -27.70 17.19 20.28
N ARG A 852 -28.67 17.34 21.17
CA ARG A 852 -28.61 16.79 22.51
C ARG A 852 -29.46 15.53 22.56
N ILE A 853 -28.82 14.38 22.75
CA ILE A 853 -29.51 13.11 22.93
C ILE A 853 -30.06 13.05 24.37
N GLU A 854 -31.36 12.96 24.51
CA GLU A 854 -32.05 12.99 25.80
C GLU A 854 -32.27 11.58 26.35
N SER A 855 -32.76 10.66 25.52
CA SER A 855 -32.97 9.27 25.91
C SER A 855 -32.95 8.33 24.72
N VAL A 856 -32.78 7.06 25.04
CA VAL A 856 -33.01 5.94 24.13
C VAL A 856 -33.97 4.96 24.80
N ALA A 857 -34.97 4.48 24.05
CA ALA A 857 -35.97 3.53 24.56
C ALA A 857 -36.07 2.30 23.65
N SER A 858 -36.29 1.13 24.24
CA SER A 858 -36.68 -0.10 23.53
C SER A 858 -38.19 -0.27 23.55
N ILE A 859 -38.72 -0.76 22.42
CA ILE A 859 -40.14 -1.01 22.23
C ILE A 859 -40.33 -2.52 22.03
N PRO A 860 -41.21 -3.19 22.83
CA PRO A 860 -41.50 -4.61 22.62
C PRO A 860 -42.04 -4.89 21.21
N GLN A 861 -41.81 -6.10 20.73
CA GLN A 861 -42.25 -6.49 19.40
C GLN A 861 -43.75 -6.36 19.19
N GLY A 862 -44.14 -5.69 18.11
CA GLY A 862 -45.54 -5.47 17.77
C GLY A 862 -46.25 -4.33 18.55
N GLN A 863 -45.53 -3.65 19.46
CA GLN A 863 -46.03 -2.45 20.11
C GLN A 863 -45.59 -1.19 19.33
N ALA A 864 -46.29 -0.09 19.58
CA ALA A 864 -45.97 1.21 18.96
C ALA A 864 -45.36 2.15 20.00
N TYR A 865 -44.48 3.04 19.53
CA TYR A 865 -43.95 4.12 20.34
C TYR A 865 -45.06 4.98 20.95
N GLN A 866 -44.97 5.28 22.23
CA GLN A 866 -45.99 5.96 23.01
C GLN A 866 -47.40 5.29 22.99
N GLY A 867 -47.46 3.98 22.64
CA GLY A 867 -48.72 3.28 22.50
C GLY A 867 -49.59 3.71 21.31
N ASN A 868 -49.09 4.53 20.42
CA ASN A 868 -49.82 5.10 19.30
C ASN A 868 -49.37 4.52 17.94
N ALA A 869 -50.01 3.40 17.56
CA ALA A 869 -49.72 2.71 16.31
C ALA A 869 -50.18 3.46 15.06
N GLU A 870 -51.19 4.30 15.17
CA GLU A 870 -51.69 5.11 14.06
C GLU A 870 -50.67 6.18 13.66
N ARG A 871 -49.97 6.76 14.67
CA ARG A 871 -48.97 7.81 14.43
C ARG A 871 -47.59 7.26 14.12
N PHE A 872 -47.15 6.19 14.75
CA PHE A 872 -45.76 5.74 14.68
C PHE A 872 -45.58 4.36 14.02
N GLY A 873 -46.67 3.62 13.75
CA GLY A 873 -46.52 2.24 13.29
C GLY A 873 -45.99 1.30 14.38
N THR A 874 -45.68 0.05 14.01
CA THR A 874 -45.21 -0.99 14.93
C THR A 874 -43.87 -1.59 14.52
N ALA A 875 -43.17 -0.99 13.57
CA ALA A 875 -41.90 -1.50 13.05
C ALA A 875 -40.67 -1.06 13.87
N HIS A 876 -40.80 0.04 14.62
CA HIS A 876 -39.68 0.58 15.39
C HIS A 876 -39.45 -0.22 16.66
N ARG A 877 -38.23 -0.68 16.85
CA ARG A 877 -37.77 -1.42 18.04
C ARG A 877 -37.03 -0.51 19.02
N TYR A 878 -36.48 0.57 18.54
CA TYR A 878 -35.72 1.54 19.34
C TYR A 878 -36.13 2.96 18.95
N VAL A 879 -36.21 3.83 19.92
CA VAL A 879 -36.50 5.26 19.73
C VAL A 879 -35.46 6.07 20.44
N ILE A 880 -34.88 7.02 19.71
CA ILE A 880 -33.90 7.99 20.20
C ILE A 880 -34.60 9.35 20.24
N LYS A 881 -34.68 9.95 21.41
CA LYS A 881 -35.14 11.32 21.58
C LYS A 881 -33.97 12.26 21.62
N ALA A 882 -34.01 13.29 20.81
CA ALA A 882 -32.98 14.31 20.78
C ALA A 882 -33.54 15.69 20.45
N THR A 883 -32.90 16.72 20.96
CA THR A 883 -33.22 18.12 20.65
C THR A 883 -32.18 18.66 19.67
N MET A 884 -32.63 19.16 18.52
CA MET A 884 -31.79 19.86 17.54
C MET A 884 -31.59 21.31 17.96
N ARG A 885 -30.35 21.77 18.03
CA ARG A 885 -30.00 23.11 18.46
C ARG A 885 -29.48 23.93 17.28
N PRO A 886 -29.67 25.27 17.30
CA PRO A 886 -29.08 26.14 16.31
C PRO A 886 -27.56 25.96 16.25
N ARG A 887 -27.03 26.05 15.06
CA ARG A 887 -25.58 26.14 14.86
C ARG A 887 -25.09 27.46 15.46
N GLY A 888 -24.19 27.41 16.44
CA GLY A 888 -23.64 28.57 17.14
C GLY A 888 -22.68 29.35 16.27
#